data_3e3f2fcb85e14afe6b97599c5d352dbe
#
_entry.id   3e3f2fcb85e14afe6b97599c5d352dbe
#
_cell.length_a   1.000
_cell.length_b   1.000
_cell.length_c   1.000
_cell.angle_alpha   90.00
_cell.angle_beta   90.00
_cell.angle_gamma   90.00
#
_symmetry.space_group_name_H-M   'P 1'
#
loop_
_entity.id
_entity.type
_entity.pdbx_description
1 polymer ?
#
loop_
_entity_poly.entity_id
_entity_poly.type
_entity_poly.pdbx_seq_one_letter_code
_entity_poly.pdbx_strand_id
1 'polypeptide(L)'
;MTVVAAAAIVLSTFSASQASAQEADASIRVDLDDATAISDELYGLFYEDINHAADGGLYAELVQNRSFEFSPADEGSYHSLTSWTVNGEAAVADTDGLHENNVHYLAAEAGTAIVNAGYNSGMAIEAGETYDFSVWARADQNANLTARLLDADGNPVSGTATVNTGAGEWVELSTVLNASASTVNGRLAVTTDAAADLDMVSLFPQDTFLGRENGLRKDLAELIADLDPSFLRFPGGCIVNTGDFDREGRERAYNWKDTVGPVEERLTNQNFWGYNQTYGLGYYEYFQFAEDIGAQPLPVVPVGVTGCGQSAEITDAAELQTWVQDTLDLIEFANGPADSEWGSLRAAMGHPEPFGLTKIGLGNEEYKDQFYVNFPAFKEALREAHPEIEIVGNSGIDDSGAVFDRSWEFMREQQVDLVDEHYYNSPEWFFSNNTRYDGYDRMGPHVFVGEYASRSNTWWSALSEASYLTGIERNGDVVDMASYAPLLSNIDYIDWAPDMIWYDNHQAVKSASYEVQKLFSTNAGDEVLASTLEATPIASPDIQGGIGLATWNTAATYDDVKVTAADGTELFSDDFSTGADGWTVGGNAAGAWSAADGSYSQTALVEDARSTAGSADWSNYTYEVKATKTAGSEGFLVMFGVEGSDDYYWWNLGGWNNTTSAVEKAGNGAKSTLLNHDTVIETGRTYDLKIEVEGRTVTGYVDGVQAFTFEDKEAVEPLYQVVTRNEDTGEVTLKVVNAQSEAVATDVEIEGQSLRSTAEVTTIACEPGCDNLLGQDQVVYPATEEVKGLGNEFTYEFEPYSVTFITLKPQGRH
;
A
#
# COMPACT_ATOMS: atom_id res chain seq x y z
N MET A 1 26.02 8.89 39.78
CA MET A 1 26.51 10.05 39.03
C MET A 1 25.66 10.16 37.83
N THR A 2 24.64 11.00 37.92
CA THR A 2 23.61 11.21 36.91
C THR A 2 24.11 12.26 35.93
N VAL A 3 24.30 11.89 34.68
CA VAL A 3 24.58 12.86 33.61
C VAL A 3 23.26 13.28 33.01
N VAL A 4 22.84 14.50 33.24
CA VAL A 4 21.73 15.16 32.60
C VAL A 4 22.28 15.76 31.30
N ALA A 5 21.87 15.24 30.17
CA ALA A 5 22.08 15.88 28.87
C ALA A 5 20.98 16.94 28.67
N ALA A 6 21.36 18.20 28.66
CA ALA A 6 20.49 19.31 28.33
C ALA A 6 20.46 19.45 26.80
N ALA A 7 19.30 19.18 26.19
CA ALA A 7 19.02 19.57 24.82
C ALA A 7 18.91 21.10 24.75
N ALA A 8 19.76 21.74 23.99
CA ALA A 8 19.69 23.15 23.69
C ALA A 8 18.71 23.36 22.50
N ILE A 9 17.52 23.87 22.80
CA ILE A 9 16.63 24.43 21.79
C ILE A 9 17.28 25.70 21.24
N VAL A 10 17.77 25.66 20.03
CA VAL A 10 18.21 26.86 19.29
C VAL A 10 16.97 27.53 18.70
N LEU A 11 16.39 28.50 19.41
CA LEU A 11 15.48 29.44 18.80
C LEU A 11 16.30 30.39 17.90
N SER A 12 16.29 30.14 16.60
CA SER A 12 16.78 31.12 15.63
C SER A 12 15.73 32.22 15.45
N THR A 13 15.98 33.36 16.06
CA THR A 13 15.25 34.60 15.76
C THR A 13 15.75 35.11 14.40
N PHE A 14 14.99 34.89 13.34
CA PHE A 14 15.24 35.51 12.06
C PHE A 14 15.04 37.02 12.17
N SER A 15 16.14 37.74 12.08
CA SER A 15 16.13 39.20 11.81
C SER A 15 16.09 39.35 10.29
N ALA A 16 15.07 39.96 9.75
CA ALA A 16 15.03 40.39 8.36
C ALA A 16 16.24 41.29 8.08
N SER A 17 17.30 40.73 7.55
CA SER A 17 18.41 41.51 6.92
C SER A 17 17.93 41.90 5.53
N GLN A 18 18.03 43.21 5.18
CA GLN A 18 17.94 43.63 3.81
C GLN A 18 19.07 42.98 3.01
N ALA A 19 18.73 41.86 2.35
CA ALA A 19 19.61 41.21 1.39
C ALA A 19 19.72 42.10 0.13
N SER A 20 20.90 42.28 -0.37
CA SER A 20 21.15 42.68 -1.76
C SER A 20 20.34 41.75 -2.66
N ALA A 21 19.67 42.30 -3.68
CA ALA A 21 18.93 41.50 -4.64
C ALA A 21 19.86 40.38 -5.19
N GLN A 22 19.70 39.17 -4.62
CA GLN A 22 20.19 37.94 -5.24
C GLN A 22 19.20 37.68 -6.36
N GLU A 23 19.65 37.39 -7.54
CA GLU A 23 18.80 36.97 -8.65
C GLU A 23 18.09 35.69 -8.18
N ALA A 24 16.77 35.58 -8.32
CA ALA A 24 16.02 34.40 -7.92
C ALA A 24 16.43 33.19 -8.80
N ASP A 25 16.49 32.02 -8.19
CA ASP A 25 16.88 30.79 -8.88
C ASP A 25 15.73 30.23 -9.73
N ALA A 26 14.49 30.60 -9.38
CA ALA A 26 13.27 30.19 -10.06
C ALA A 26 12.23 31.32 -10.09
N SER A 27 11.20 31.17 -10.95
CA SER A 27 10.02 32.04 -10.94
C SER A 27 8.73 31.21 -11.17
N ILE A 28 7.69 31.56 -10.44
CA ILE A 28 6.34 31.01 -10.60
C ILE A 28 5.40 32.15 -10.96
N ARG A 29 4.64 31.98 -12.06
CA ARG A 29 3.60 32.91 -12.49
C ARG A 29 2.26 32.20 -12.47
N VAL A 30 1.24 32.86 -11.93
CA VAL A 30 -0.11 32.33 -11.74
C VAL A 30 -1.12 33.30 -12.35
N ASP A 31 -2.06 32.80 -13.13
CA ASP A 31 -3.20 33.55 -13.66
C ASP A 31 -4.48 33.11 -12.93
N LEU A 32 -5.03 33.98 -12.07
CA LEU A 32 -6.27 33.71 -11.34
C LEU A 32 -7.54 33.73 -12.20
N ASP A 33 -7.46 34.22 -13.43
CA ASP A 33 -8.59 34.27 -14.36
C ASP A 33 -8.67 33.04 -15.27
N ASP A 34 -7.64 32.17 -15.28
CA ASP A 34 -7.58 30.91 -16.05
C ASP A 34 -7.57 29.72 -15.10
N ALA A 35 -8.72 29.07 -14.97
CA ALA A 35 -8.95 27.99 -14.01
C ALA A 35 -9.63 26.79 -14.67
N THR A 36 -9.29 25.60 -14.17
CA THR A 36 -9.88 24.32 -14.58
C THR A 36 -10.40 23.61 -13.32
N ALA A 37 -11.61 23.09 -13.37
CA ALA A 37 -12.19 22.37 -12.23
C ALA A 37 -11.37 21.10 -11.87
N ILE A 38 -11.27 20.83 -10.59
CA ILE A 38 -10.74 19.58 -10.02
C ILE A 38 -11.94 18.73 -9.60
N SER A 39 -11.81 17.40 -9.69
CA SER A 39 -12.82 16.48 -9.19
C SER A 39 -13.01 16.61 -7.68
N ASP A 40 -14.25 16.70 -7.20
CA ASP A 40 -14.58 16.68 -5.77
C ASP A 40 -14.23 15.33 -5.11
N GLU A 41 -13.93 14.31 -5.90
CA GLU A 41 -13.58 12.96 -5.46
C GLU A 41 -12.08 12.66 -5.63
N LEU A 42 -11.21 13.66 -5.82
CA LEU A 42 -9.82 13.44 -6.18
C LEU A 42 -9.04 12.61 -5.15
N TYR A 43 -9.24 12.83 -3.86
CA TYR A 43 -8.49 12.14 -2.80
C TYR A 43 -9.34 11.18 -2.01
N GLY A 44 -9.04 9.90 -2.10
CA GLY A 44 -9.69 8.86 -1.34
C GLY A 44 -8.72 7.82 -0.79
N LEU A 45 -9.28 6.70 -0.38
CA LEU A 45 -8.55 5.64 0.30
C LEU A 45 -8.75 4.28 -0.37
N PHE A 46 -7.66 3.51 -0.40
CA PHE A 46 -7.66 2.09 -0.73
C PHE A 46 -7.55 1.27 0.56
N TYR A 47 -8.55 0.44 0.82
CA TYR A 47 -8.54 -0.51 1.92
C TYR A 47 -8.48 -1.94 1.39
N GLU A 48 -7.54 -2.72 1.87
CA GLU A 48 -7.43 -4.16 1.67
C GLU A 48 -7.17 -4.85 3.00
N ASP A 49 -7.74 -6.05 3.20
CA ASP A 49 -7.35 -6.91 4.30
C ASP A 49 -6.03 -7.63 3.97
N ILE A 50 -4.95 -6.86 4.01
CA ILE A 50 -3.53 -7.24 3.90
C ILE A 50 -2.84 -6.88 5.22
N ASN A 51 -1.74 -7.53 5.57
CA ASN A 51 -1.00 -7.23 6.80
C ASN A 51 -1.88 -7.27 8.08
N HIS A 52 -2.91 -8.14 8.10
CA HIS A 52 -3.93 -8.18 9.16
C HIS A 52 -4.70 -6.86 9.36
N ALA A 53 -5.01 -6.16 8.29
CA ALA A 53 -5.71 -4.88 8.35
C ALA A 53 -7.16 -4.96 8.88
N ALA A 54 -7.84 -6.11 8.71
CA ALA A 54 -9.16 -6.36 9.31
C ALA A 54 -9.02 -7.05 10.68
N ASP A 55 -8.93 -8.36 10.70
CA ASP A 55 -8.79 -9.17 11.91
C ASP A 55 -7.41 -8.95 12.55
N GLY A 56 -7.37 -8.39 13.77
CA GLY A 56 -6.13 -7.96 14.43
C GLY A 56 -5.67 -6.55 14.05
N GLY A 57 -6.51 -5.82 13.31
CA GLY A 57 -6.32 -4.45 12.85
C GLY A 57 -7.54 -3.58 13.12
N LEU A 58 -8.18 -3.08 12.05
CA LEU A 58 -9.28 -2.14 12.12
C LEU A 58 -10.54 -2.70 12.82
N TYR A 59 -10.82 -3.99 12.68
CA TYR A 59 -11.91 -4.67 13.40
C TYR A 59 -11.51 -4.87 14.87
N ALA A 60 -12.28 -4.30 15.79
CA ALA A 60 -11.88 -4.21 17.21
C ALA A 60 -12.03 -5.51 18.01
N GLU A 61 -12.31 -6.66 17.37
CA GLU A 61 -12.33 -7.97 18.02
C GLU A 61 -10.95 -8.34 18.57
N LEU A 62 -10.87 -8.58 19.87
CA LEU A 62 -9.62 -8.91 20.56
C LEU A 62 -9.30 -10.41 20.56
N VAL A 63 -10.32 -11.26 20.34
CA VAL A 63 -10.15 -12.72 20.36
C VAL A 63 -9.77 -13.23 18.99
N GLN A 64 -8.57 -13.77 18.86
CA GLN A 64 -8.16 -14.47 17.65
C GLN A 64 -8.75 -15.87 17.60
N ASN A 65 -9.26 -16.29 16.42
CA ASN A 65 -9.87 -17.62 16.24
C ASN A 65 -11.07 -17.87 17.20
N ARG A 66 -12.00 -16.91 17.23
CA ARG A 66 -13.17 -16.91 18.13
C ARG A 66 -14.14 -18.07 17.91
N SER A 67 -14.16 -18.62 16.70
CA SER A 67 -15.07 -19.67 16.23
C SER A 67 -14.39 -21.03 16.05
N PHE A 68 -13.10 -21.18 16.42
CA PHE A 68 -12.34 -22.43 16.26
C PHE A 68 -12.22 -22.94 14.81
N GLU A 69 -12.48 -22.06 13.81
CA GLU A 69 -12.48 -22.40 12.40
C GLU A 69 -11.09 -22.32 11.73
N PHE A 70 -10.05 -21.83 12.43
CA PHE A 70 -8.69 -21.75 11.85
C PHE A 70 -8.16 -23.12 11.45
N SER A 71 -7.52 -23.18 10.28
CA SER A 71 -7.12 -24.41 9.59
C SER A 71 -5.72 -24.28 9.00
N PRO A 72 -4.96 -25.39 8.88
CA PRO A 72 -3.72 -25.41 8.11
C PRO A 72 -3.87 -25.03 6.61
N ALA A 73 -5.11 -24.97 6.11
CA ALA A 73 -5.37 -24.45 4.77
C ALA A 73 -5.27 -22.92 4.69
N ASP A 74 -5.50 -22.22 5.77
CA ASP A 74 -5.39 -20.75 5.82
C ASP A 74 -3.90 -20.36 5.94
N GLU A 75 -3.19 -20.96 6.89
CA GLU A 75 -1.76 -20.80 7.14
C GLU A 75 -1.21 -22.08 7.76
N GLY A 76 -0.07 -22.56 7.27
CA GLY A 76 0.44 -23.89 7.61
C GLY A 76 0.68 -24.20 9.09
N SER A 77 0.79 -23.16 9.92
CA SER A 77 0.92 -23.29 11.39
C SER A 77 -0.41 -23.31 12.12
N TYR A 78 -1.52 -22.94 11.45
CA TYR A 78 -2.83 -22.83 12.08
C TYR A 78 -3.46 -24.19 12.36
N HIS A 79 -4.26 -24.22 13.40
CA HIS A 79 -5.14 -25.32 13.79
C HIS A 79 -6.31 -24.77 14.58
N SER A 80 -7.34 -25.57 14.78
CA SER A 80 -8.61 -25.12 15.42
C SER A 80 -8.46 -24.55 16.83
N LEU A 81 -7.34 -24.78 17.52
CA LEU A 81 -7.00 -24.17 18.82
C LEU A 81 -5.87 -23.12 18.72
N THR A 82 -5.56 -22.61 17.53
CA THR A 82 -4.63 -21.49 17.38
C THR A 82 -5.07 -20.34 18.28
N SER A 83 -4.12 -19.74 19.01
CA SER A 83 -4.30 -18.69 20.03
C SER A 83 -5.04 -19.12 21.31
N TRP A 84 -5.48 -20.39 21.41
CA TRP A 84 -6.13 -20.93 22.59
C TRP A 84 -5.23 -21.88 23.39
N THR A 85 -5.21 -21.69 24.70
CA THR A 85 -4.62 -22.62 25.65
C THR A 85 -5.73 -23.28 26.48
N VAL A 86 -5.78 -24.61 26.50
CA VAL A 86 -6.77 -25.38 27.25
C VAL A 86 -6.15 -25.93 28.54
N ASN A 87 -6.72 -25.58 29.68
CA ASN A 87 -6.37 -26.11 31.01
C ASN A 87 -7.54 -26.92 31.52
N GLY A 88 -7.52 -28.23 31.33
CA GLY A 88 -8.61 -29.16 31.61
C GLY A 88 -8.80 -30.15 30.46
N GLU A 89 -10.03 -30.60 30.27
CA GLU A 89 -10.42 -31.55 29.22
C GLU A 89 -11.38 -30.80 28.24
N ALA A 90 -10.94 -30.59 27.00
CA ALA A 90 -11.76 -30.09 25.91
C ALA A 90 -11.26 -30.61 24.57
N ALA A 91 -12.15 -30.66 23.59
CA ALA A 91 -11.84 -31.00 22.22
C ALA A 91 -12.68 -30.16 21.26
N VAL A 92 -12.12 -29.79 20.10
CA VAL A 92 -12.92 -29.20 19.04
C VAL A 92 -13.74 -30.30 18.38
N ALA A 93 -15.03 -30.03 18.21
CA ALA A 93 -16.02 -30.91 17.59
C ALA A 93 -16.69 -30.19 16.41
N ASP A 94 -17.29 -30.95 15.49
CA ASP A 94 -17.91 -30.50 14.26
C ASP A 94 -19.32 -31.11 14.03
N THR A 95 -19.89 -31.73 15.05
CA THR A 95 -21.20 -32.36 14.97
C THR A 95 -22.27 -31.46 15.58
N ASP A 96 -23.29 -31.09 14.80
CA ASP A 96 -24.33 -30.16 15.22
C ASP A 96 -23.76 -28.80 15.69
N GLY A 97 -22.85 -28.23 14.91
CA GLY A 97 -22.26 -26.91 15.12
C GLY A 97 -23.30 -25.78 15.17
N LEU A 98 -22.84 -24.58 15.44
CA LEU A 98 -23.70 -23.39 15.58
C LEU A 98 -24.48 -23.08 14.30
N HIS A 99 -23.80 -23.11 13.17
CA HIS A 99 -24.35 -22.84 11.84
C HIS A 99 -23.65 -23.70 10.78
N GLU A 100 -24.25 -23.90 9.60
CA GLU A 100 -23.63 -24.65 8.49
C GLU A 100 -22.34 -24.04 7.97
N ASN A 101 -22.16 -22.73 8.13
CA ASN A 101 -20.96 -21.97 7.79
C ASN A 101 -19.95 -21.87 8.95
N ASN A 102 -20.37 -22.23 10.16
CA ASN A 102 -19.58 -22.18 11.39
C ASN A 102 -19.79 -23.51 12.14
N VAL A 103 -19.07 -24.54 11.72
CA VAL A 103 -19.33 -25.92 12.10
C VAL A 103 -18.54 -26.36 13.32
N HIS A 104 -17.38 -25.74 13.58
CA HIS A 104 -16.53 -26.11 14.70
C HIS A 104 -16.94 -25.39 15.98
N TYR A 105 -16.82 -26.09 17.11
CA TYR A 105 -17.02 -25.55 18.44
C TYR A 105 -16.12 -26.27 19.44
N LEU A 106 -15.91 -25.70 20.61
CA LEU A 106 -15.14 -26.31 21.68
C LEU A 106 -16.04 -27.04 22.68
N ALA A 107 -16.02 -28.35 22.68
CA ALA A 107 -16.67 -29.19 23.72
C ALA A 107 -15.76 -29.23 24.95
N ALA A 108 -16.14 -28.57 26.04
CA ALA A 108 -15.38 -28.44 27.28
C ALA A 108 -16.03 -29.21 28.44
N GLU A 109 -15.23 -29.98 29.16
CA GLU A 109 -15.67 -30.68 30.36
C GLU A 109 -15.69 -29.76 31.59
N ALA A 110 -16.43 -30.18 32.64
CA ALA A 110 -16.54 -29.42 33.87
C ALA A 110 -15.19 -29.07 34.50
N GLY A 111 -14.98 -27.80 34.84
CA GLY A 111 -13.77 -27.30 35.45
C GLY A 111 -12.68 -26.94 34.45
N THR A 112 -12.95 -27.01 33.15
CA THR A 112 -12.02 -26.58 32.11
C THR A 112 -11.94 -25.07 32.07
N ALA A 113 -10.69 -24.54 31.94
CA ALA A 113 -10.40 -23.15 31.66
C ALA A 113 -9.72 -23.03 30.31
N ILE A 114 -10.21 -22.14 29.47
CA ILE A 114 -9.60 -21.79 28.21
C ILE A 114 -9.07 -20.35 28.27
N VAL A 115 -7.94 -20.11 27.62
CA VAL A 115 -7.28 -18.79 27.63
C VAL A 115 -6.92 -18.41 26.21
N ASN A 116 -7.44 -17.28 25.73
CA ASN A 116 -7.09 -16.72 24.44
C ASN A 116 -5.95 -15.68 24.56
N ALA A 117 -5.01 -15.76 23.64
CA ALA A 117 -3.85 -14.88 23.60
C ALA A 117 -4.10 -13.57 22.84
N GLY A 118 -5.15 -13.50 22.02
CA GLY A 118 -5.37 -12.39 21.10
C GLY A 118 -4.38 -12.36 19.93
N TYR A 119 -4.28 -11.21 19.30
CA TYR A 119 -3.31 -10.93 18.24
C TYR A 119 -2.00 -10.38 18.82
N ASN A 120 -0.95 -10.28 18.00
CA ASN A 120 0.37 -9.80 18.41
C ASN A 120 0.91 -10.52 19.68
N SER A 121 1.41 -9.75 20.61
CA SER A 121 1.88 -10.27 21.91
C SER A 121 0.76 -10.47 22.93
N GLY A 122 -0.48 -10.04 22.63
CA GLY A 122 -1.64 -10.15 23.51
C GLY A 122 -2.68 -9.06 23.25
N MET A 123 -3.71 -9.04 24.09
CA MET A 123 -4.78 -8.05 24.04
C MET A 123 -4.34 -6.78 24.77
N ALA A 124 -4.53 -5.61 24.12
CA ALA A 124 -4.40 -4.33 24.81
C ALA A 124 -5.59 -4.13 25.74
N ILE A 125 -5.33 -4.02 27.03
CA ILE A 125 -6.34 -3.81 28.07
C ILE A 125 -5.96 -2.54 28.81
N GLU A 126 -6.91 -1.61 28.94
CA GLU A 126 -6.67 -0.30 29.59
C GLU A 126 -7.49 -0.18 30.88
N ALA A 127 -6.82 0.27 31.96
CA ALA A 127 -7.44 0.42 33.27
C ALA A 127 -8.56 1.46 33.24
N GLY A 128 -9.75 1.07 33.68
CA GLY A 128 -10.94 1.92 33.69
C GLY A 128 -11.87 1.69 32.52
N GLU A 129 -11.38 1.05 31.45
CA GLU A 129 -12.18 0.69 30.28
C GLU A 129 -13.07 -0.51 30.54
N THR A 130 -14.15 -0.58 29.77
CA THR A 130 -15.14 -1.67 29.81
C THR A 130 -15.07 -2.45 28.50
N TYR A 131 -15.15 -3.76 28.63
CA TYR A 131 -15.10 -4.70 27.51
C TYR A 131 -16.38 -5.52 27.48
N ASP A 132 -16.99 -5.64 26.30
CA ASP A 132 -18.13 -6.50 26.05
C ASP A 132 -17.62 -7.91 25.73
N PHE A 133 -18.00 -8.86 26.57
CA PHE A 133 -17.73 -10.28 26.36
C PHE A 133 -19.02 -10.95 25.90
N SER A 134 -18.93 -11.74 24.84
CA SER A 134 -19.99 -12.61 24.37
C SER A 134 -19.48 -14.02 24.06
N VAL A 135 -20.38 -14.98 24.06
CA VAL A 135 -20.11 -16.38 23.71
C VAL A 135 -21.42 -17.08 23.33
N TRP A 136 -21.41 -17.82 22.24
CA TRP A 136 -22.42 -18.79 21.95
C TRP A 136 -22.12 -20.06 22.75
N ALA A 137 -23.14 -20.56 23.49
CA ALA A 137 -22.94 -21.75 24.32
C ALA A 137 -24.20 -22.64 24.40
N ARG A 138 -23.99 -23.95 24.55
CA ARG A 138 -25.04 -24.90 24.88
C ARG A 138 -24.53 -25.90 25.91
N ALA A 139 -25.46 -26.51 26.70
CA ALA A 139 -25.13 -27.55 27.67
C ALA A 139 -26.32 -28.44 27.92
N ASP A 140 -26.10 -29.71 28.29
CA ASP A 140 -27.17 -30.63 28.72
C ASP A 140 -27.81 -30.22 30.04
N GLN A 141 -27.06 -29.51 30.87
CA GLN A 141 -27.48 -28.98 32.17
C GLN A 141 -27.01 -27.54 32.30
N ASN A 142 -27.59 -26.78 33.23
CA ASN A 142 -27.11 -25.43 33.49
C ASN A 142 -25.60 -25.43 33.75
N ALA A 143 -24.88 -24.64 33.00
CA ALA A 143 -23.45 -24.40 33.17
C ALA A 143 -23.19 -22.90 33.38
N ASN A 144 -22.35 -22.57 34.36
CA ASN A 144 -21.86 -21.19 34.53
C ASN A 144 -20.53 -21.03 33.81
N LEU A 145 -20.49 -20.08 32.89
CA LEU A 145 -19.25 -19.62 32.22
C LEU A 145 -18.77 -18.38 32.94
N THR A 146 -17.53 -18.41 33.41
CA THR A 146 -16.92 -17.28 34.13
C THR A 146 -15.77 -16.72 33.30
N ALA A 147 -15.92 -15.46 32.85
CA ALA A 147 -14.92 -14.73 32.08
C ALA A 147 -14.10 -13.77 32.96
N ARG A 148 -12.83 -13.56 32.59
CA ARG A 148 -11.91 -12.66 33.27
C ARG A 148 -10.78 -12.22 32.33
N LEU A 149 -10.31 -10.97 32.50
CA LEU A 149 -9.08 -10.49 31.85
C LEU A 149 -7.87 -10.74 32.76
N LEU A 150 -6.78 -11.18 32.15
CA LEU A 150 -5.51 -11.49 32.81
C LEU A 150 -4.38 -10.67 32.14
N ASP A 151 -3.29 -10.44 32.88
CA ASP A 151 -2.01 -10.04 32.30
C ASP A 151 -1.25 -11.24 31.72
N ALA A 152 -0.06 -11.00 31.13
CA ALA A 152 0.79 -12.03 30.55
C ALA A 152 1.24 -13.10 31.56
N ASP A 153 1.36 -12.74 32.84
CA ASP A 153 1.77 -13.64 33.95
C ASP A 153 0.58 -14.43 34.55
N GLY A 154 -0.64 -14.20 34.04
CA GLY A 154 -1.88 -14.81 34.50
C GLY A 154 -2.50 -14.15 35.74
N ASN A 155 -2.04 -12.94 36.10
CA ASN A 155 -2.67 -12.21 37.21
C ASN A 155 -3.95 -11.51 36.70
N PRO A 156 -5.02 -11.44 37.53
CA PRO A 156 -6.24 -10.76 37.15
C PRO A 156 -6.05 -9.25 36.95
N VAL A 157 -6.49 -8.73 35.81
CA VAL A 157 -6.60 -7.30 35.51
C VAL A 157 -8.05 -6.82 35.41
N SER A 158 -9.01 -7.74 35.65
CA SER A 158 -10.45 -7.42 35.84
C SER A 158 -11.06 -8.20 36.99
N GLY A 159 -12.29 -7.85 37.38
CA GLY A 159 -13.19 -8.73 38.12
C GLY A 159 -13.57 -9.95 37.26
N THR A 160 -14.31 -10.88 37.86
CA THR A 160 -14.96 -11.98 37.16
C THR A 160 -16.39 -11.59 36.79
N ALA A 161 -16.82 -11.95 35.58
CA ALA A 161 -18.21 -11.90 35.18
C ALA A 161 -18.70 -13.33 34.87
N THR A 162 -19.95 -13.63 35.19
CA THR A 162 -20.50 -14.99 35.00
C THR A 162 -21.80 -14.90 34.20
N VAL A 163 -21.91 -15.75 33.19
CA VAL A 163 -23.13 -15.98 32.42
C VAL A 163 -23.57 -17.44 32.59
N ASN A 164 -24.85 -17.75 32.34
CA ASN A 164 -25.41 -19.09 32.52
C ASN A 164 -26.11 -19.58 31.24
N THR A 165 -25.72 -20.74 30.72
CA THR A 165 -26.25 -21.30 29.48
C THR A 165 -27.72 -21.71 29.58
N GLY A 166 -28.23 -22.02 30.80
CA GLY A 166 -29.42 -22.85 30.89
C GLY A 166 -29.11 -24.29 30.40
N ALA A 167 -30.16 -25.05 30.08
CA ALA A 167 -30.01 -26.36 29.45
C ALA A 167 -30.74 -26.36 28.11
N GLY A 168 -30.15 -26.91 27.06
CA GLY A 168 -30.77 -27.06 25.74
C GLY A 168 -29.92 -26.55 24.55
N GLU A 169 -30.55 -25.83 23.64
CA GLU A 169 -30.02 -25.36 22.37
C GLU A 169 -28.95 -24.29 22.54
N TRP A 170 -28.25 -23.96 21.44
CA TRP A 170 -27.32 -22.84 21.37
C TRP A 170 -28.00 -21.53 21.79
N VAL A 171 -27.32 -20.76 22.62
CA VAL A 171 -27.77 -19.43 23.08
C VAL A 171 -26.58 -18.49 23.15
N GLU A 172 -26.76 -17.29 22.66
CA GLU A 172 -25.81 -16.22 22.86
C GLU A 172 -25.90 -15.64 24.25
N LEU A 173 -24.77 -15.52 24.92
CA LEU A 173 -24.64 -15.02 26.28
C LEU A 173 -23.66 -13.87 26.29
N SER A 174 -24.02 -12.77 26.94
CA SER A 174 -23.16 -11.60 27.00
C SER A 174 -23.07 -11.00 28.40
N THR A 175 -21.96 -10.36 28.71
CA THR A 175 -21.72 -9.61 29.93
C THR A 175 -20.55 -8.65 29.72
N VAL A 176 -20.31 -7.78 30.73
CA VAL A 176 -19.22 -6.81 30.66
C VAL A 176 -18.08 -7.15 31.62
N LEU A 177 -16.87 -6.85 31.22
CA LEU A 177 -15.65 -6.93 32.00
C LEU A 177 -15.07 -5.54 32.19
N ASN A 178 -14.88 -5.11 33.46
CA ASN A 178 -14.28 -3.81 33.77
C ASN A 178 -12.82 -4.02 34.15
N ALA A 179 -11.91 -3.39 33.39
CA ALA A 179 -10.48 -3.48 33.63
C ALA A 179 -10.07 -2.65 34.84
N SER A 180 -9.28 -3.24 35.74
CA SER A 180 -8.75 -2.60 36.94
C SER A 180 -7.27 -2.26 36.85
N ALA A 181 -6.59 -2.75 35.82
CA ALA A 181 -5.18 -2.46 35.50
C ALA A 181 -4.95 -2.57 33.99
N SER A 182 -3.97 -1.82 33.50
CA SER A 182 -3.58 -1.84 32.09
C SER A 182 -2.52 -2.90 31.81
N THR A 183 -2.58 -3.49 30.62
CA THR A 183 -1.54 -4.36 30.06
C THR A 183 -1.67 -4.39 28.55
N VAL A 184 -0.54 -4.45 27.84
CA VAL A 184 -0.51 -4.61 26.36
C VAL A 184 -0.39 -6.10 25.95
N ASN A 185 -0.20 -6.99 26.90
CA ASN A 185 -0.05 -8.43 26.70
C ASN A 185 -1.14 -9.21 27.42
N GLY A 186 -2.35 -8.68 27.39
CA GLY A 186 -3.52 -9.25 28.07
C GLY A 186 -3.99 -10.58 27.48
N ARG A 187 -4.85 -11.26 28.24
CA ARG A 187 -5.47 -12.53 27.89
C ARG A 187 -6.94 -12.53 28.33
N LEU A 188 -7.79 -13.21 27.57
CA LEU A 188 -9.14 -13.55 28.00
C LEU A 188 -9.14 -14.98 28.55
N ALA A 189 -9.58 -15.18 29.80
CA ALA A 189 -9.80 -16.51 30.38
C ALA A 189 -11.28 -16.77 30.57
N VAL A 190 -11.77 -17.93 30.10
CA VAL A 190 -13.14 -18.42 30.29
C VAL A 190 -13.09 -19.78 30.96
N THR A 191 -13.90 -19.99 32.04
CA THR A 191 -13.96 -21.24 32.80
C THR A 191 -15.39 -21.72 32.88
N THR A 192 -15.64 -23.00 32.63
CA THR A 192 -16.93 -23.63 32.80
C THR A 192 -16.98 -24.50 34.10
N ASP A 193 -18.10 -24.47 34.85
CA ASP A 193 -18.31 -25.30 36.04
C ASP A 193 -19.01 -26.65 35.73
N ALA A 194 -19.54 -26.78 34.51
CA ALA A 194 -20.18 -28.01 34.00
C ALA A 194 -19.75 -28.26 32.55
N ALA A 195 -20.05 -29.43 31.99
CA ALA A 195 -19.75 -29.66 30.57
C ALA A 195 -20.61 -28.71 29.71
N ALA A 196 -19.95 -28.06 28.74
CA ALA A 196 -20.56 -27.10 27.83
C ALA A 196 -19.82 -27.05 26.49
N ASP A 197 -20.57 -26.83 25.43
CA ASP A 197 -20.04 -26.48 24.10
C ASP A 197 -19.98 -24.96 23.98
N LEU A 198 -18.89 -24.45 23.46
CA LEU A 198 -18.59 -23.02 23.33
C LEU A 198 -18.20 -22.67 21.89
N ASP A 199 -18.73 -21.58 21.37
CA ASP A 199 -18.43 -21.08 20.07
C ASP A 199 -18.51 -19.54 20.05
N MET A 200 -17.98 -18.87 19.01
CA MET A 200 -18.01 -17.43 18.84
C MET A 200 -17.64 -16.67 20.13
N VAL A 201 -16.56 -17.09 20.77
CA VAL A 201 -16.06 -16.42 21.99
C VAL A 201 -15.44 -15.08 21.62
N SER A 202 -16.00 -14.00 22.07
CA SER A 202 -15.72 -12.64 21.58
C SER A 202 -15.43 -11.66 22.73
N LEU A 203 -14.59 -10.66 22.45
CA LEU A 203 -14.26 -9.59 23.40
C LEU A 203 -14.00 -8.28 22.65
N PHE A 204 -14.87 -7.29 22.83
CA PHE A 204 -14.70 -5.96 22.25
C PHE A 204 -14.50 -4.89 23.33
N PRO A 205 -13.66 -3.87 23.08
CA PRO A 205 -13.71 -2.65 23.88
C PRO A 205 -15.03 -1.92 23.61
N GLN A 206 -15.60 -1.23 24.62
CA GLN A 206 -16.75 -0.33 24.40
C GLN A 206 -16.32 1.00 23.78
N ASP A 207 -15.05 1.42 23.93
CA ASP A 207 -14.51 2.62 23.29
C ASP A 207 -14.06 2.29 21.86
N THR A 208 -15.03 2.11 20.98
CA THR A 208 -14.86 1.93 19.54
C THR A 208 -15.04 3.25 18.80
N PHE A 209 -14.70 3.28 17.51
CA PHE A 209 -14.96 4.43 16.64
C PHE A 209 -16.47 4.76 16.64
N LEU A 210 -16.81 6.01 16.93
CA LEU A 210 -18.19 6.52 17.12
C LEU A 210 -19.01 5.75 18.17
N GLY A 211 -18.39 4.91 19.00
CA GLY A 211 -19.06 4.11 20.01
C GLY A 211 -19.98 3.03 19.45
N ARG A 212 -19.71 2.52 18.25
CA ARG A 212 -20.47 1.43 17.66
C ARG A 212 -20.21 0.11 18.39
N GLU A 213 -21.27 -0.63 18.69
CA GLU A 213 -21.18 -1.98 19.25
C GLU A 213 -20.47 -2.91 18.26
N ASN A 214 -19.49 -3.70 18.74
CA ASN A 214 -18.65 -4.57 17.92
C ASN A 214 -18.02 -3.84 16.73
N GLY A 215 -17.66 -2.57 16.95
CA GLY A 215 -17.23 -1.65 15.91
C GLY A 215 -15.75 -1.73 15.59
N LEU A 216 -15.25 -0.59 15.10
CA LEU A 216 -13.87 -0.46 14.64
C LEU A 216 -12.95 0.05 15.74
N ARG A 217 -11.68 -0.32 15.67
CA ARG A 217 -10.61 0.15 16.52
C ARG A 217 -10.46 1.67 16.36
N LYS A 218 -10.69 2.38 17.44
CA LYS A 218 -10.89 3.83 17.45
C LYS A 218 -9.67 4.59 16.95
N ASP A 219 -8.47 4.25 17.44
CA ASP A 219 -7.22 4.93 17.07
C ASP A 219 -6.93 4.82 15.57
N LEU A 220 -7.16 3.66 14.94
CA LEU A 220 -6.97 3.46 13.51
C LEU A 220 -8.04 4.17 12.68
N ALA A 221 -9.31 4.03 13.06
CA ALA A 221 -10.41 4.66 12.34
C ALA A 221 -10.35 6.20 12.42
N GLU A 222 -9.92 6.77 13.55
CA GLU A 222 -9.69 8.23 13.69
C GLU A 222 -8.55 8.72 12.78
N LEU A 223 -7.44 7.95 12.63
CA LEU A 223 -6.38 8.28 11.69
C LEU A 223 -6.85 8.22 10.24
N ILE A 224 -7.68 7.25 9.90
CA ILE A 224 -8.28 7.13 8.56
C ILE A 224 -9.23 8.30 8.28
N ALA A 225 -10.10 8.64 9.22
CA ALA A 225 -11.02 9.77 9.10
C ALA A 225 -10.28 11.12 9.02
N ASP A 226 -9.13 11.27 9.69
CA ASP A 226 -8.30 12.49 9.70
C ASP A 226 -7.66 12.81 8.33
N LEU A 227 -7.68 11.84 7.38
CA LEU A 227 -7.29 12.04 5.99
C LEU A 227 -8.36 12.76 5.16
N ASP A 228 -9.59 12.92 5.68
CA ASP A 228 -10.74 13.56 5.02
C ASP A 228 -11.01 13.01 3.60
N PRO A 229 -11.20 11.68 3.46
CA PRO A 229 -11.28 11.04 2.16
C PRO A 229 -12.63 11.28 1.48
N SER A 230 -12.63 11.54 0.18
CA SER A 230 -13.85 11.65 -0.64
C SER A 230 -14.46 10.28 -0.99
N PHE A 231 -13.65 9.24 -1.05
CA PHE A 231 -14.12 7.86 -1.32
C PHE A 231 -13.32 6.83 -0.51
N LEU A 232 -13.91 5.64 -0.34
CA LEU A 232 -13.28 4.45 0.21
C LEU A 232 -13.43 3.29 -0.79
N ARG A 233 -12.32 2.85 -1.40
CA ARG A 233 -12.25 1.64 -2.23
C ARG A 233 -12.02 0.43 -1.33
N PHE A 234 -12.84 -0.61 -1.50
CA PHE A 234 -12.80 -1.87 -0.74
C PHE A 234 -13.34 -3.05 -1.58
N PRO A 235 -13.18 -4.32 -1.19
CA PRO A 235 -12.51 -4.83 0.01
C PRO A 235 -10.99 -4.96 -0.17
N GLY A 236 -10.44 -4.63 -1.34
CA GLY A 236 -9.00 -4.67 -1.59
C GLY A 236 -8.61 -4.77 -3.05
N GLY A 237 -7.42 -5.28 -3.26
CA GLY A 237 -6.78 -5.59 -4.54
C GLY A 237 -6.78 -7.09 -4.81
N CYS A 238 -5.67 -7.79 -4.51
CA CYS A 238 -5.53 -9.23 -4.76
C CYS A 238 -6.59 -10.10 -4.10
N ILE A 239 -7.11 -9.75 -2.93
CA ILE A 239 -8.18 -10.54 -2.29
C ILE A 239 -9.48 -10.57 -3.09
N VAL A 240 -9.71 -9.61 -4.00
CA VAL A 240 -10.91 -9.57 -4.85
C VAL A 240 -10.85 -10.64 -5.94
N ASN A 241 -9.69 -10.78 -6.58
CA ASN A 241 -9.52 -11.62 -7.77
C ASN A 241 -8.55 -12.79 -7.56
N THR A 242 -8.63 -13.42 -6.39
CA THR A 242 -7.93 -14.67 -6.07
C THR A 242 -8.89 -15.70 -5.51
N GLY A 243 -8.50 -16.98 -5.51
CA GLY A 243 -9.30 -18.10 -5.05
C GLY A 243 -10.17 -18.76 -6.14
N ASP A 244 -10.85 -19.84 -5.79
CA ASP A 244 -11.68 -20.62 -6.71
C ASP A 244 -13.09 -20.02 -6.86
N PHE A 245 -13.60 -20.01 -8.10
CA PHE A 245 -14.94 -19.47 -8.41
C PHE A 245 -16.06 -20.48 -8.18
N ASP A 246 -15.76 -21.74 -7.90
CA ASP A 246 -16.77 -22.79 -7.65
C ASP A 246 -17.53 -22.62 -6.32
N ARG A 247 -17.09 -21.67 -5.48
CA ARG A 247 -17.66 -21.34 -4.14
C ARG A 247 -17.62 -22.50 -3.15
N GLU A 248 -16.82 -23.51 -3.42
CA GLU A 248 -16.60 -24.64 -2.53
C GLU A 248 -15.21 -24.56 -1.88
N GLY A 249 -15.02 -25.25 -0.78
CA GLY A 249 -13.71 -25.32 -0.12
C GLY A 249 -13.37 -24.12 0.74
N ARG A 250 -12.07 -23.87 0.92
CA ARG A 250 -11.53 -22.87 1.86
C ARG A 250 -10.93 -21.65 1.15
N GLU A 251 -10.36 -21.84 -0.02
CA GLU A 251 -9.76 -20.78 -0.85
C GLU A 251 -10.78 -20.37 -1.94
N ARG A 252 -11.79 -19.60 -1.57
CA ARG A 252 -12.83 -19.15 -2.49
C ARG A 252 -12.54 -17.73 -2.99
N ALA A 253 -12.92 -17.43 -4.21
CA ALA A 253 -12.98 -16.07 -4.71
C ALA A 253 -13.90 -15.24 -3.82
N TYR A 254 -13.53 -13.98 -3.57
CA TYR A 254 -14.25 -13.11 -2.66
C TYR A 254 -15.70 -12.90 -3.13
N ASN A 255 -16.66 -13.28 -2.30
CA ASN A 255 -18.07 -13.05 -2.54
C ASN A 255 -18.66 -12.20 -1.40
N TRP A 256 -19.17 -11.03 -1.71
CA TRP A 256 -19.72 -10.12 -0.73
C TRP A 256 -20.87 -10.74 0.08
N LYS A 257 -21.64 -11.69 -0.51
CA LYS A 257 -22.74 -12.38 0.15
C LYS A 257 -22.30 -13.22 1.35
N ASP A 258 -21.06 -13.71 1.33
CA ASP A 258 -20.48 -14.49 2.43
C ASP A 258 -20.16 -13.60 3.65
N THR A 259 -20.17 -12.27 3.48
CA THR A 259 -19.68 -11.30 4.45
C THR A 259 -20.76 -10.43 5.09
N VAL A 260 -22.02 -10.69 4.78
CA VAL A 260 -23.19 -9.95 5.30
C VAL A 260 -24.13 -10.86 6.08
N GLY A 261 -25.00 -10.28 6.90
CA GLY A 261 -25.86 -11.02 7.83
C GLY A 261 -25.24 -11.16 9.23
N PRO A 262 -25.84 -11.99 10.12
CA PRO A 262 -25.29 -12.27 11.45
C PRO A 262 -23.87 -12.81 11.37
N VAL A 263 -23.00 -12.34 12.27
CA VAL A 263 -21.56 -12.65 12.18
C VAL A 263 -21.27 -14.14 12.35
N GLU A 264 -22.06 -14.84 13.19
CA GLU A 264 -21.97 -16.27 13.42
C GLU A 264 -22.41 -17.13 12.23
N GLU A 265 -23.08 -16.52 11.24
CA GLU A 265 -23.54 -17.18 10.02
C GLU A 265 -22.62 -16.91 8.82
N ARG A 266 -21.63 -16.02 8.96
CA ARG A 266 -20.69 -15.67 7.86
C ARG A 266 -19.70 -16.80 7.62
N LEU A 267 -19.37 -16.98 6.34
CA LEU A 267 -18.50 -18.08 5.90
C LEU A 267 -17.05 -17.64 5.89
N THR A 268 -16.27 -18.06 6.89
CA THR A 268 -14.82 -17.75 6.95
C THR A 268 -14.07 -18.26 5.72
N ASN A 269 -13.00 -17.59 5.31
CA ASN A 269 -12.22 -17.91 4.12
C ASN A 269 -10.71 -17.84 4.38
N GLN A 270 -9.93 -18.46 3.51
CA GLN A 270 -8.50 -18.18 3.43
C GLN A 270 -8.29 -16.82 2.81
N ASN A 271 -7.46 -15.98 3.44
CA ASN A 271 -6.97 -14.74 2.84
C ASN A 271 -5.81 -15.08 1.89
N PHE A 272 -5.75 -14.43 0.73
CA PHE A 272 -4.64 -14.55 -0.24
C PHE A 272 -3.27 -14.33 0.42
N TRP A 273 -3.19 -13.43 1.40
CA TRP A 273 -1.97 -13.08 2.13
C TRP A 273 -1.56 -14.11 3.21
N GLY A 274 -2.22 -15.28 3.27
CA GLY A 274 -1.76 -16.42 4.05
C GLY A 274 -2.26 -16.46 5.49
N TYR A 275 -3.47 -15.96 5.76
CA TYR A 275 -4.14 -16.08 7.05
C TYR A 275 -5.65 -16.31 6.89
N ASN A 276 -6.38 -16.36 8.00
CA ASN A 276 -7.82 -16.56 8.00
C ASN A 276 -8.56 -15.22 7.97
N GLN A 277 -9.57 -15.09 7.11
CA GLN A 277 -10.56 -14.01 7.13
C GLN A 277 -11.82 -14.48 7.84
N THR A 278 -12.16 -13.86 8.96
CA THR A 278 -13.40 -14.17 9.69
C THR A 278 -14.62 -13.48 9.12
N TYR A 279 -14.44 -12.48 8.25
CA TYR A 279 -15.47 -11.58 7.75
C TYR A 279 -16.25 -10.87 8.86
N GLY A 280 -15.65 -10.69 10.05
CA GLY A 280 -16.19 -9.80 11.06
C GLY A 280 -16.31 -8.36 10.57
N LEU A 281 -15.32 -7.94 9.75
CA LEU A 281 -15.37 -6.75 8.92
C LEU A 281 -15.75 -7.19 7.50
N GLY A 282 -17.00 -6.98 7.11
CA GLY A 282 -17.56 -7.36 5.82
C GLY A 282 -18.12 -6.18 5.05
N TYR A 283 -18.85 -6.46 3.96
CA TYR A 283 -19.38 -5.40 3.10
C TYR A 283 -20.31 -4.42 3.80
N TYR A 284 -21.13 -4.89 4.73
CA TYR A 284 -21.97 -3.98 5.53
C TYR A 284 -21.14 -2.99 6.34
N GLU A 285 -20.10 -3.49 7.00
CA GLU A 285 -19.21 -2.69 7.83
C GLU A 285 -18.36 -1.73 6.99
N TYR A 286 -17.94 -2.12 5.77
CA TYR A 286 -17.26 -1.21 4.84
C TYR A 286 -18.17 -0.07 4.38
N PHE A 287 -19.40 -0.35 3.99
CA PHE A 287 -20.37 0.68 3.63
C PHE A 287 -20.66 1.63 4.79
N GLN A 288 -20.85 1.07 5.99
CA GLN A 288 -21.09 1.86 7.20
C GLN A 288 -19.88 2.73 7.54
N PHE A 289 -18.66 2.20 7.41
CA PHE A 289 -17.44 2.97 7.67
C PHE A 289 -17.24 4.09 6.66
N ALA A 290 -17.50 3.84 5.38
CA ALA A 290 -17.47 4.89 4.36
C ALA A 290 -18.42 6.04 4.72
N GLU A 291 -19.68 5.73 5.08
CA GLU A 291 -20.65 6.74 5.54
C GLU A 291 -20.18 7.47 6.80
N ASP A 292 -19.61 6.77 7.78
CA ASP A 292 -19.12 7.31 9.05
C ASP A 292 -18.00 8.33 8.89
N ILE A 293 -17.15 8.16 7.88
CA ILE A 293 -16.05 9.07 7.55
C ILE A 293 -16.40 10.08 6.45
N GLY A 294 -17.63 10.07 5.95
CA GLY A 294 -18.11 10.98 4.90
C GLY A 294 -17.65 10.65 3.50
N ALA A 295 -17.12 9.45 3.28
CA ALA A 295 -16.58 8.98 2.00
C ALA A 295 -17.63 8.26 1.14
N GLN A 296 -17.53 8.37 -0.19
CA GLN A 296 -18.32 7.56 -1.11
C GLN A 296 -17.81 6.12 -1.12
N PRO A 297 -18.68 5.11 -1.03
CA PRO A 297 -18.25 3.72 -1.14
C PRO A 297 -17.87 3.35 -2.57
N LEU A 298 -16.74 2.70 -2.77
CA LEU A 298 -16.30 2.16 -4.06
C LEU A 298 -15.96 0.67 -3.92
N PRO A 299 -16.94 -0.23 -3.97
CA PRO A 299 -16.70 -1.66 -4.00
C PRO A 299 -16.04 -2.10 -5.31
N VAL A 300 -15.07 -3.01 -5.23
CA VAL A 300 -14.47 -3.72 -6.37
C VAL A 300 -14.92 -5.17 -6.33
N VAL A 301 -15.41 -5.70 -7.45
CA VAL A 301 -15.94 -7.06 -7.55
C VAL A 301 -15.18 -7.89 -8.59
N PRO A 302 -15.03 -9.22 -8.39
CA PRO A 302 -14.36 -10.09 -9.35
C PRO A 302 -15.18 -10.26 -10.63
N VAL A 303 -14.51 -10.39 -11.78
CA VAL A 303 -15.16 -10.63 -13.09
C VAL A 303 -14.90 -12.05 -13.63
N GLY A 304 -14.67 -13.00 -12.73
CA GLY A 304 -14.51 -14.41 -13.08
C GLY A 304 -13.14 -14.73 -13.68
N VAL A 305 -12.10 -13.99 -13.30
CA VAL A 305 -10.71 -14.25 -13.66
C VAL A 305 -9.82 -13.95 -12.46
N THR A 306 -8.86 -14.80 -12.13
CA THR A 306 -7.91 -14.53 -11.06
C THR A 306 -6.67 -13.80 -11.57
N GLY A 307 -6.15 -12.91 -10.74
CA GLY A 307 -4.88 -12.21 -10.87
C GLY A 307 -3.83 -12.73 -9.87
N CYS A 308 -2.87 -11.86 -9.51
CA CYS A 308 -1.90 -12.06 -8.41
C CYS A 308 -1.21 -13.44 -8.42
N GLY A 309 -0.82 -13.93 -9.62
CA GLY A 309 -0.12 -15.21 -9.78
C GLY A 309 -1.01 -16.45 -9.83
N GLN A 310 -2.30 -16.35 -9.62
CA GLN A 310 -3.26 -17.46 -9.75
C GLN A 310 -3.79 -17.60 -11.20
N SER A 311 -4.51 -18.68 -11.52
CA SER A 311 -4.91 -18.99 -12.89
C SER A 311 -6.33 -19.53 -13.06
N ALA A 312 -7.18 -19.43 -12.03
CA ALA A 312 -8.58 -19.81 -12.16
C ALA A 312 -9.34 -18.79 -13.04
N GLU A 313 -10.28 -19.29 -13.85
CA GLU A 313 -11.10 -18.47 -14.73
C GLU A 313 -12.46 -19.14 -15.02
N ILE A 314 -13.50 -18.34 -15.08
CA ILE A 314 -14.84 -18.79 -15.48
C ILE A 314 -14.93 -18.72 -17.00
N THR A 315 -15.14 -19.87 -17.64
CA THR A 315 -15.38 -19.98 -19.08
C THR A 315 -16.81 -20.41 -19.40
N ASP A 316 -17.56 -20.93 -18.41
CA ASP A 316 -18.98 -21.29 -18.59
C ASP A 316 -19.87 -20.06 -18.43
N ALA A 317 -20.70 -19.79 -19.44
CA ALA A 317 -21.55 -18.60 -19.46
C ALA A 317 -22.67 -18.63 -18.38
N ALA A 318 -23.12 -19.80 -17.93
CA ALA A 318 -24.15 -19.86 -16.91
C ALA A 318 -23.55 -19.62 -15.52
N GLU A 319 -22.35 -20.11 -15.27
CA GLU A 319 -21.57 -19.81 -14.07
C GLU A 319 -21.24 -18.31 -14.00
N LEU A 320 -20.75 -17.72 -15.09
CA LEU A 320 -20.48 -16.27 -15.16
C LEU A 320 -21.72 -15.44 -14.82
N GLN A 321 -22.91 -15.84 -15.29
CA GLN A 321 -24.15 -15.14 -14.99
C GLN A 321 -24.49 -15.14 -13.49
N THR A 322 -24.03 -16.10 -12.69
CA THR A 322 -24.24 -16.06 -11.24
C THR A 322 -23.44 -14.93 -10.59
N TRP A 323 -22.23 -14.67 -11.05
CA TRP A 323 -21.38 -13.57 -10.57
C TRP A 323 -21.86 -12.20 -11.08
N VAL A 324 -22.36 -12.14 -12.31
CA VAL A 324 -23.05 -10.95 -12.83
C VAL A 324 -24.26 -10.60 -11.95
N GLN A 325 -25.07 -11.61 -11.59
CA GLN A 325 -26.24 -11.40 -10.72
C GLN A 325 -25.81 -10.95 -9.32
N ASP A 326 -24.73 -11.53 -8.76
CA ASP A 326 -24.21 -11.10 -7.46
C ASP A 326 -23.76 -9.62 -7.47
N THR A 327 -23.26 -9.13 -8.60
CA THR A 327 -22.93 -7.70 -8.77
C THR A 327 -24.18 -6.82 -8.78
N LEU A 328 -25.26 -7.24 -9.44
CA LEU A 328 -26.54 -6.52 -9.41
C LEU A 328 -27.16 -6.56 -8.01
N ASP A 329 -27.11 -7.71 -7.34
CA ASP A 329 -27.60 -7.88 -5.98
C ASP A 329 -26.85 -6.99 -4.97
N LEU A 330 -25.55 -6.75 -5.20
CA LEU A 330 -24.76 -5.82 -4.36
C LEU A 330 -25.29 -4.39 -4.47
N ILE A 331 -25.65 -3.95 -5.69
CA ILE A 331 -26.23 -2.62 -5.86
C ILE A 331 -27.60 -2.54 -5.19
N GLU A 332 -28.40 -3.61 -5.26
CA GLU A 332 -29.65 -3.68 -4.52
C GLU A 332 -29.42 -3.68 -3.00
N PHE A 333 -28.41 -4.39 -2.50
CA PHE A 333 -28.02 -4.35 -1.09
C PHE A 333 -27.65 -2.92 -0.67
N ALA A 334 -26.83 -2.23 -1.44
CA ALA A 334 -26.38 -0.88 -1.13
C ALA A 334 -27.50 0.18 -1.29
N ASN A 335 -28.27 0.14 -2.37
CA ASN A 335 -29.18 1.21 -2.79
C ASN A 335 -30.67 0.83 -2.80
N GLY A 336 -31.00 -0.46 -2.77
CA GLY A 336 -32.38 -0.95 -2.87
C GLY A 336 -33.27 -0.52 -1.69
N PRO A 337 -34.59 -0.46 -1.90
CA PRO A 337 -35.56 -0.17 -0.84
C PRO A 337 -35.47 -1.19 0.31
N ALA A 338 -35.78 -0.78 1.54
CA ALA A 338 -35.72 -1.65 2.72
C ALA A 338 -36.71 -2.85 2.68
N ASP A 339 -37.60 -2.91 1.69
CA ASP A 339 -38.56 -4.01 1.45
C ASP A 339 -38.19 -4.87 0.21
N SER A 340 -37.08 -4.56 -0.46
CA SER A 340 -36.52 -5.43 -1.50
C SER A 340 -35.75 -6.60 -0.91
N GLU A 341 -35.32 -7.57 -1.71
CA GLU A 341 -34.65 -8.79 -1.24
C GLU A 341 -33.37 -8.45 -0.44
N TRP A 342 -32.42 -7.75 -1.07
CA TRP A 342 -31.14 -7.42 -0.45
C TRP A 342 -31.20 -6.16 0.42
N GLY A 343 -32.04 -5.18 0.06
CA GLY A 343 -32.28 -3.99 0.90
C GLY A 343 -32.93 -4.35 2.25
N SER A 344 -33.72 -5.43 2.32
CA SER A 344 -34.29 -5.91 3.59
C SER A 344 -33.25 -6.53 4.52
N LEU A 345 -32.21 -7.17 3.97
CA LEU A 345 -31.07 -7.66 4.74
C LEU A 345 -30.26 -6.48 5.32
N ARG A 346 -29.93 -5.47 4.51
CA ARG A 346 -29.29 -4.24 4.99
C ARG A 346 -30.09 -3.61 6.14
N ALA A 347 -31.39 -3.49 5.97
CA ALA A 347 -32.27 -2.93 6.99
C ALA A 347 -32.30 -3.79 8.29
N ALA A 348 -32.28 -5.12 8.15
CA ALA A 348 -32.20 -6.04 9.28
C ALA A 348 -30.86 -5.95 10.03
N MET A 349 -29.77 -5.62 9.33
CA MET A 349 -28.47 -5.35 9.91
C MET A 349 -28.39 -3.96 10.57
N GLY A 350 -29.43 -3.13 10.49
CA GLY A 350 -29.52 -1.86 11.22
C GLY A 350 -29.51 -0.61 10.34
N HIS A 351 -29.38 -0.71 9.02
CA HIS A 351 -29.32 0.40 8.10
C HIS A 351 -30.44 0.38 7.05
N PRO A 352 -31.65 0.89 7.36
CA PRO A 352 -32.79 0.86 6.43
C PRO A 352 -32.64 1.80 5.22
N GLU A 353 -31.86 2.89 5.36
CA GLU A 353 -31.64 3.85 4.28
C GLU A 353 -30.56 3.34 3.29
N PRO A 354 -30.57 3.76 2.01
CA PRO A 354 -29.50 3.47 1.05
C PRO A 354 -28.15 4.05 1.47
N PHE A 355 -27.06 3.35 1.17
CA PHE A 355 -25.67 3.85 1.36
C PHE A 355 -25.24 4.85 0.27
N GLY A 356 -26.01 4.97 -0.82
CA GLY A 356 -25.70 5.94 -1.87
C GLY A 356 -24.55 5.54 -2.80
N LEU A 357 -24.41 4.26 -3.10
CA LEU A 357 -23.42 3.75 -4.07
C LEU A 357 -23.63 4.39 -5.45
N THR A 358 -22.58 4.99 -6.01
CA THR A 358 -22.56 5.66 -7.32
C THR A 358 -21.62 5.01 -8.32
N LYS A 359 -20.61 4.28 -7.84
CA LYS A 359 -19.54 3.67 -8.65
C LYS A 359 -19.27 2.23 -8.25
N ILE A 360 -18.79 1.43 -9.20
CA ILE A 360 -18.36 0.04 -8.96
C ILE A 360 -17.14 -0.28 -9.80
N GLY A 361 -16.12 -0.89 -9.16
CA GLY A 361 -14.95 -1.43 -9.85
C GLY A 361 -15.22 -2.84 -10.37
N LEU A 362 -14.92 -3.09 -11.63
CA LEU A 362 -15.05 -4.39 -12.28
C LEU A 362 -13.66 -5.00 -12.50
N GLY A 363 -13.28 -5.91 -11.60
CA GLY A 363 -11.98 -6.56 -11.60
C GLY A 363 -10.87 -5.75 -10.94
N ASN A 364 -9.75 -6.42 -10.68
CA ASN A 364 -8.54 -5.83 -10.11
C ASN A 364 -7.32 -6.40 -10.83
N GLU A 365 -6.51 -5.55 -11.46
CA GLU A 365 -5.24 -5.94 -12.10
C GLU A 365 -5.35 -7.09 -13.13
N GLU A 366 -6.52 -7.28 -13.74
CA GLU A 366 -6.70 -8.33 -14.71
C GLU A 366 -6.25 -7.90 -16.11
N TYR A 367 -5.54 -8.81 -16.78
CA TYR A 367 -5.03 -8.63 -18.15
C TYR A 367 -5.02 -9.91 -18.99
N LYS A 368 -5.54 -11.02 -18.45
CA LYS A 368 -5.65 -12.29 -19.18
C LYS A 368 -6.73 -12.24 -20.25
N ASP A 369 -6.61 -13.09 -21.27
CA ASP A 369 -7.57 -13.08 -22.38
C ASP A 369 -9.02 -13.30 -21.94
N GLN A 370 -9.26 -14.14 -20.92
CA GLN A 370 -10.60 -14.41 -20.42
C GLN A 370 -11.23 -13.18 -19.75
N PHE A 371 -10.44 -12.27 -19.18
CA PHE A 371 -10.96 -11.00 -18.65
C PHE A 371 -11.70 -10.18 -19.72
N TYR A 372 -11.07 -10.02 -20.88
CA TYR A 372 -11.67 -9.27 -21.99
C TYR A 372 -12.92 -9.96 -22.59
N VAL A 373 -13.08 -11.26 -22.34
CA VAL A 373 -14.28 -12.03 -22.71
C VAL A 373 -15.41 -11.85 -21.68
N ASN A 374 -15.09 -11.87 -20.40
CA ASN A 374 -16.05 -11.83 -19.31
C ASN A 374 -16.58 -10.42 -19.00
N PHE A 375 -15.71 -9.41 -19.02
CA PHE A 375 -16.03 -8.01 -18.67
C PHE A 375 -17.30 -7.45 -19.33
N PRO A 376 -17.52 -7.63 -20.65
CA PRO A 376 -18.71 -7.12 -21.30
C PRO A 376 -20.04 -7.62 -20.70
N ALA A 377 -20.07 -8.85 -20.14
CA ALA A 377 -21.30 -9.37 -19.54
C ALA A 377 -21.71 -8.59 -18.29
N PHE A 378 -20.75 -8.24 -17.45
CA PHE A 378 -20.99 -7.39 -16.26
C PHE A 378 -21.39 -5.98 -16.68
N LYS A 379 -20.61 -5.36 -17.57
CA LYS A 379 -20.86 -4.00 -18.03
C LYS A 379 -22.22 -3.85 -18.71
N GLU A 380 -22.63 -4.79 -19.57
CA GLU A 380 -23.92 -4.75 -20.25
C GLU A 380 -25.07 -4.89 -19.25
N ALA A 381 -24.95 -5.81 -18.28
CA ALA A 381 -25.96 -6.00 -17.25
C ALA A 381 -26.12 -4.74 -16.36
N LEU A 382 -25.00 -4.12 -15.96
CA LEU A 382 -25.02 -2.88 -15.20
C LEU A 382 -25.65 -1.74 -15.97
N ARG A 383 -25.26 -1.51 -17.22
CA ARG A 383 -25.84 -0.44 -18.06
C ARG A 383 -27.33 -0.63 -18.35
N GLU A 384 -27.83 -1.88 -18.37
CA GLU A 384 -29.26 -2.18 -18.52
C GLU A 384 -30.03 -1.95 -17.21
N ALA A 385 -29.53 -2.44 -16.09
CA ALA A 385 -30.23 -2.43 -14.81
C ALA A 385 -30.00 -1.14 -13.99
N HIS A 386 -28.78 -0.61 -14.02
CA HIS A 386 -28.31 0.51 -13.21
C HIS A 386 -27.48 1.50 -14.03
N PRO A 387 -28.09 2.19 -15.01
CA PRO A 387 -27.38 3.15 -15.87
C PRO A 387 -26.82 4.37 -15.10
N GLU A 388 -27.26 4.58 -13.87
CA GLU A 388 -26.77 5.62 -12.94
C GLU A 388 -25.45 5.28 -12.26
N ILE A 389 -25.03 4.00 -12.31
CA ILE A 389 -23.77 3.57 -11.68
C ILE A 389 -22.62 3.73 -12.66
N GLU A 390 -21.59 4.45 -12.26
CA GLU A 390 -20.34 4.58 -13.00
C GLU A 390 -19.50 3.31 -12.87
N ILE A 391 -18.90 2.92 -13.99
CA ILE A 391 -18.10 1.69 -14.09
C ILE A 391 -16.62 2.04 -14.12
N VAL A 392 -15.87 1.51 -13.16
CA VAL A 392 -14.42 1.58 -13.14
C VAL A 392 -13.87 0.28 -13.74
N GLY A 393 -13.14 0.39 -14.87
CA GLY A 393 -12.37 -0.70 -15.44
C GLY A 393 -10.93 -0.67 -14.89
N ASN A 394 -10.01 -1.52 -15.40
CA ASN A 394 -8.61 -1.51 -14.97
C ASN A 394 -7.63 -1.59 -16.15
N SER A 395 -6.40 -1.07 -15.95
CA SER A 395 -5.31 -1.07 -16.94
C SER A 395 -4.36 -2.27 -16.82
N GLY A 396 -4.63 -3.20 -15.91
CA GLY A 396 -3.71 -4.29 -15.56
C GLY A 396 -2.69 -3.86 -14.50
N ILE A 397 -1.53 -4.54 -14.47
CA ILE A 397 -0.51 -4.40 -13.42
C ILE A 397 0.66 -3.47 -13.81
N ASP A 398 0.75 -3.08 -15.09
CA ASP A 398 1.89 -2.33 -15.62
C ASP A 398 1.58 -0.84 -15.73
N ASP A 399 2.59 0.00 -15.58
CA ASP A 399 2.49 1.45 -15.78
C ASP A 399 2.61 1.88 -17.25
N SER A 400 2.98 0.97 -18.13
CA SER A 400 3.22 1.20 -19.56
C SER A 400 3.39 -0.11 -20.33
N GLY A 401 3.47 -0.03 -21.66
CA GLY A 401 3.75 -1.18 -22.52
C GLY A 401 2.52 -1.94 -22.96
N ALA A 402 2.73 -3.16 -23.50
CA ALA A 402 1.70 -3.86 -24.29
C ALA A 402 0.43 -4.23 -23.50
N VAL A 403 0.56 -4.58 -22.23
CA VAL A 403 -0.57 -4.92 -21.35
C VAL A 403 -1.38 -3.66 -21.05
N PHE A 404 -0.72 -2.59 -20.62
CA PHE A 404 -1.31 -1.29 -20.35
C PHE A 404 -2.03 -0.73 -21.58
N ASP A 405 -1.35 -0.69 -22.73
CA ASP A 405 -1.91 -0.16 -23.98
C ASP A 405 -3.14 -0.94 -24.43
N ARG A 406 -3.09 -2.28 -24.33
CA ARG A 406 -4.23 -3.15 -24.69
C ARG A 406 -5.42 -2.95 -23.75
N SER A 407 -5.16 -2.84 -22.45
CA SER A 407 -6.22 -2.63 -21.47
C SER A 407 -6.89 -1.28 -21.67
N TRP A 408 -6.13 -0.21 -21.86
CA TRP A 408 -6.67 1.12 -22.16
C TRP A 408 -7.47 1.15 -23.46
N GLU A 409 -6.97 0.51 -24.56
CA GLU A 409 -7.71 0.41 -25.81
C GLU A 409 -9.06 -0.28 -25.59
N PHE A 410 -9.05 -1.42 -24.86
CA PHE A 410 -10.26 -2.17 -24.53
C PHE A 410 -11.24 -1.34 -23.69
N MET A 411 -10.78 -0.65 -22.66
CA MET A 411 -11.64 0.16 -21.79
C MET A 411 -12.28 1.33 -22.54
N ARG A 412 -11.55 1.96 -23.48
CA ARG A 412 -12.12 2.96 -24.40
C ARG A 412 -13.20 2.35 -25.29
N GLU A 413 -12.97 1.14 -25.85
CA GLU A 413 -13.98 0.42 -26.66
C GLU A 413 -15.23 0.07 -25.84
N GLN A 414 -15.03 -0.31 -24.57
CA GLN A 414 -16.12 -0.59 -23.65
C GLN A 414 -16.86 0.67 -23.17
N GLN A 415 -16.29 1.84 -23.34
CA GLN A 415 -16.85 3.11 -22.88
C GLN A 415 -17.14 3.08 -21.36
N VAL A 416 -16.16 2.65 -20.58
CA VAL A 416 -16.21 2.77 -19.13
C VAL A 416 -16.09 4.25 -18.72
N ASP A 417 -16.46 4.58 -17.50
CA ASP A 417 -16.38 5.96 -17.01
C ASP A 417 -14.96 6.27 -16.54
N LEU A 418 -14.33 5.36 -15.80
CA LEU A 418 -12.98 5.50 -15.28
C LEU A 418 -12.13 4.25 -15.60
N VAL A 419 -10.82 4.46 -15.70
CA VAL A 419 -9.82 3.39 -15.80
C VAL A 419 -8.89 3.46 -14.60
N ASP A 420 -8.84 2.38 -13.85
CA ASP A 420 -7.99 2.20 -12.67
C ASP A 420 -6.56 1.87 -13.10
N GLU A 421 -5.59 2.71 -12.70
CA GLU A 421 -4.16 2.57 -12.96
C GLU A 421 -3.41 2.33 -11.65
N HIS A 422 -2.43 1.41 -11.66
CA HIS A 422 -1.64 1.03 -10.49
C HIS A 422 -0.15 1.28 -10.68
N TYR A 423 0.53 1.89 -9.68
CA TYR A 423 1.94 2.26 -9.73
C TYR A 423 2.67 2.00 -8.42
N TYR A 424 3.50 0.97 -8.39
CA TYR A 424 4.43 0.69 -7.30
C TYR A 424 5.86 0.80 -7.82
N ASN A 425 6.43 2.00 -7.74
CA ASN A 425 7.70 2.33 -8.38
C ASN A 425 8.70 3.03 -7.44
N SER A 426 9.93 3.25 -7.93
CA SER A 426 10.94 4.00 -7.20
C SER A 426 10.58 5.48 -7.05
N PRO A 427 11.16 6.22 -6.08
CA PRO A 427 10.98 7.66 -5.97
C PRO A 427 11.30 8.41 -7.27
N GLU A 428 12.34 8.00 -7.98
CA GLU A 428 12.79 8.62 -9.22
C GLU A 428 11.75 8.48 -10.34
N TRP A 429 11.01 7.37 -10.37
CA TRP A 429 9.89 7.19 -11.29
C TRP A 429 8.79 8.23 -11.01
N PHE A 430 8.41 8.43 -9.75
CA PHE A 430 7.38 9.42 -9.38
C PHE A 430 7.81 10.84 -9.75
N PHE A 431 9.04 11.24 -9.44
CA PHE A 431 9.59 12.55 -9.87
C PHE A 431 9.53 12.73 -11.37
N SER A 432 9.96 11.75 -12.16
CA SER A 432 10.01 11.84 -13.62
C SER A 432 8.66 11.72 -14.31
N ASN A 433 7.64 11.21 -13.62
CA ASN A 433 6.28 11.04 -14.14
C ASN A 433 5.28 12.13 -13.67
N ASN A 434 5.74 13.23 -13.10
CA ASN A 434 4.89 14.36 -12.72
C ASN A 434 4.05 14.91 -13.90
N THR A 435 4.51 14.75 -15.13
CA THR A 435 3.81 15.20 -16.35
C THR A 435 3.03 14.10 -17.06
N ARG A 436 2.85 12.94 -16.43
CA ARG A 436 2.24 11.75 -17.05
C ARG A 436 0.91 12.06 -17.73
N TYR A 437 0.01 12.76 -17.04
CA TYR A 437 -1.35 13.00 -17.48
C TYR A 437 -1.51 14.22 -18.38
N ASP A 438 -0.47 15.04 -18.60
CA ASP A 438 -0.54 16.26 -19.43
C ASP A 438 -1.01 15.95 -20.88
N GLY A 439 -0.72 14.76 -21.39
CA GLY A 439 -1.07 14.30 -22.73
C GLY A 439 -2.29 13.40 -22.85
N TYR A 440 -3.01 13.08 -21.75
CA TYR A 440 -4.16 12.19 -21.79
C TYR A 440 -5.35 12.82 -22.49
N ASP A 441 -6.19 11.96 -23.13
CA ASP A 441 -7.41 12.39 -23.83
C ASP A 441 -8.52 12.71 -22.83
N ARG A 442 -8.91 14.00 -22.74
CA ARG A 442 -9.98 14.50 -21.88
C ARG A 442 -11.39 14.14 -22.36
N MET A 443 -11.54 13.48 -23.52
CA MET A 443 -12.84 13.09 -24.09
C MET A 443 -13.14 11.59 -23.96
N GLY A 444 -12.20 10.83 -23.43
CA GLY A 444 -12.32 9.40 -23.20
C GLY A 444 -12.72 9.08 -21.73
N PRO A 445 -12.55 7.82 -21.30
CA PRO A 445 -12.60 7.49 -19.89
C PRO A 445 -11.59 8.31 -19.10
N HIS A 446 -11.99 8.75 -17.91
CA HIS A 446 -11.10 9.44 -16.98
C HIS A 446 -10.21 8.46 -16.23
N VAL A 447 -9.28 8.97 -15.46
CA VAL A 447 -8.30 8.17 -14.71
C VAL A 447 -8.67 8.08 -13.24
N PHE A 448 -8.63 6.87 -12.72
CA PHE A 448 -8.53 6.58 -11.30
C PHE A 448 -7.13 6.02 -11.03
N VAL A 449 -6.32 6.69 -10.22
CA VAL A 449 -5.03 6.16 -9.74
C VAL A 449 -5.33 5.38 -8.47
N GLY A 450 -5.83 4.14 -8.63
CA GLY A 450 -6.47 3.40 -7.55
C GLY A 450 -5.52 2.72 -6.59
N GLU A 451 -4.27 2.48 -7.01
CA GLU A 451 -3.22 1.99 -6.13
C GLU A 451 -1.88 2.61 -6.53
N TYR A 452 -1.24 3.35 -5.63
CA TYR A 452 0.11 3.81 -5.84
C TYR A 452 0.87 3.98 -4.53
N ALA A 453 2.16 3.70 -4.57
CA ALA A 453 3.13 4.05 -3.55
C ALA A 453 4.53 4.09 -4.13
N SER A 454 5.35 5.01 -3.67
CA SER A 454 6.80 4.95 -3.81
C SER A 454 7.35 3.89 -2.85
N ARG A 455 8.23 2.98 -3.34
CA ARG A 455 8.58 1.72 -2.64
C ARG A 455 9.45 1.88 -1.39
N SER A 456 9.10 2.83 -0.49
CA SER A 456 9.73 3.03 0.81
C SER A 456 8.85 3.95 1.67
N ASN A 457 8.98 3.91 3.00
CA ASN A 457 8.34 4.87 3.91
C ASN A 457 9.23 6.06 4.29
N THR A 458 10.41 6.21 3.66
CA THR A 458 11.29 7.35 3.91
C THR A 458 10.72 8.66 3.38
N TRP A 459 11.23 9.77 3.91
CA TRP A 459 10.85 11.10 3.43
C TRP A 459 11.11 11.30 1.93
N TRP A 460 12.16 10.69 1.37
CA TRP A 460 12.42 10.76 -0.07
C TRP A 460 11.30 10.18 -0.92
N SER A 461 10.73 9.05 -0.47
CA SER A 461 9.55 8.47 -1.12
C SER A 461 8.33 9.37 -1.00
N ALA A 462 8.01 9.85 0.20
CA ALA A 462 6.89 10.77 0.42
C ALA A 462 7.03 12.08 -0.36
N LEU A 463 8.25 12.61 -0.48
CA LEU A 463 8.57 13.79 -1.27
C LEU A 463 8.34 13.57 -2.77
N SER A 464 8.68 12.37 -3.27
CA SER A 464 8.44 11.99 -4.66
C SER A 464 6.93 11.84 -4.96
N GLU A 465 6.18 11.27 -4.03
CA GLU A 465 4.72 11.21 -4.09
C GLU A 465 4.10 12.61 -4.09
N ALA A 466 4.59 13.51 -3.24
CA ALA A 466 4.16 14.92 -3.24
C ALA A 466 4.38 15.59 -4.60
N SER A 467 5.53 15.34 -5.24
CA SER A 467 5.79 15.85 -6.59
C SER A 467 4.78 15.32 -7.61
N TYR A 468 4.46 14.03 -7.54
CA TYR A 468 3.49 13.39 -8.42
C TYR A 468 2.08 13.92 -8.21
N LEU A 469 1.69 14.17 -6.95
CA LEU A 469 0.39 14.77 -6.61
C LEU A 469 0.21 16.17 -7.19
N THR A 470 1.29 16.97 -7.33
CA THR A 470 1.19 18.25 -8.06
C THR A 470 0.83 18.04 -9.52
N GLY A 471 1.28 16.95 -10.14
CA GLY A 471 0.92 16.55 -11.51
C GLY A 471 -0.52 16.04 -11.60
N ILE A 472 -0.98 15.27 -10.62
CA ILE A 472 -2.37 14.80 -10.51
C ILE A 472 -3.33 16.00 -10.43
N GLU A 473 -3.11 16.92 -9.48
CA GLU A 473 -3.97 18.11 -9.34
C GLU A 473 -3.95 19.00 -10.58
N ARG A 474 -2.78 19.18 -11.21
CA ARG A 474 -2.68 19.94 -12.47
C ARG A 474 -3.54 19.36 -13.58
N ASN A 475 -3.80 18.07 -13.55
CA ASN A 475 -4.60 17.30 -14.49
C ASN A 475 -5.94 16.84 -13.89
N GLY A 476 -6.50 17.58 -12.93
CA GLY A 476 -7.78 17.25 -12.28
C GLY A 476 -9.00 17.27 -13.20
N ASP A 477 -8.81 17.64 -14.48
CA ASP A 477 -9.80 17.54 -15.55
C ASP A 477 -9.81 16.18 -16.28
N VAL A 478 -8.91 15.28 -15.90
CA VAL A 478 -8.83 13.91 -16.43
C VAL A 478 -8.48 12.88 -15.38
N VAL A 479 -7.85 13.27 -14.27
CA VAL A 479 -7.64 12.40 -13.12
C VAL A 479 -8.71 12.73 -12.07
N ASP A 480 -9.73 11.91 -12.00
CA ASP A 480 -10.87 12.16 -11.12
C ASP A 480 -10.63 11.65 -9.70
N MET A 481 -9.83 10.60 -9.54
CA MET A 481 -9.65 9.90 -8.28
C MET A 481 -8.21 9.40 -8.10
N ALA A 482 -7.72 9.43 -6.86
CA ALA A 482 -6.42 8.87 -6.48
C ALA A 482 -6.44 8.32 -5.05
N SER A 483 -5.83 7.15 -4.82
CA SER A 483 -5.69 6.55 -3.49
C SER A 483 -4.34 5.87 -3.31
N TYR A 484 -3.65 6.23 -2.22
CA TYR A 484 -2.42 5.54 -1.79
C TYR A 484 -2.73 4.12 -1.32
N ALA A 485 -1.86 3.17 -1.60
CA ALA A 485 -2.01 1.77 -1.24
C ALA A 485 -0.70 1.11 -0.81
N PRO A 486 -0.73 0.16 0.18
CA PRO A 486 -1.82 -0.13 1.10
C PRO A 486 -1.96 0.88 2.26
N LEU A 487 -3.11 0.81 2.96
CA LEU A 487 -3.46 1.77 4.01
C LEU A 487 -2.89 1.40 5.39
N LEU A 488 -2.98 0.12 5.78
CA LEU A 488 -2.76 -0.35 7.15
C LEU A 488 -1.78 -1.52 7.20
N SER A 489 -0.85 -1.49 8.16
CA SER A 489 0.07 -2.61 8.41
C SER A 489 0.27 -2.87 9.89
N ASN A 490 -0.05 -4.10 10.34
CA ASN A 490 0.34 -4.59 11.64
C ASN A 490 1.81 -5.04 11.61
N ILE A 491 2.66 -4.44 12.45
CA ILE A 491 4.12 -4.64 12.43
C ILE A 491 4.58 -6.09 12.68
N ASP A 492 3.71 -6.93 13.25
CA ASP A 492 4.03 -8.34 13.51
C ASP A 492 3.60 -9.28 12.36
N TYR A 493 2.90 -8.75 11.33
CA TYR A 493 2.29 -9.53 10.26
C TYR A 493 2.45 -8.82 8.90
N ILE A 494 3.70 -8.57 8.50
CA ILE A 494 4.01 -7.81 7.29
C ILE A 494 4.13 -8.74 6.10
N ASP A 495 3.19 -8.68 5.18
CA ASP A 495 3.20 -9.36 3.88
C ASP A 495 3.59 -8.42 2.74
N TRP A 496 3.32 -7.12 2.92
CA TRP A 496 3.64 -6.06 1.97
C TRP A 496 4.07 -4.77 2.67
N ALA A 497 4.96 -4.01 2.04
CA ALA A 497 5.40 -2.66 2.41
C ALA A 497 5.77 -1.88 1.13
N PRO A 498 5.66 -0.54 1.11
CA PRO A 498 5.35 0.37 2.22
C PRO A 498 3.85 0.48 2.51
N ASP A 499 3.50 1.02 3.69
CA ASP A 499 2.12 1.24 4.13
C ASP A 499 1.94 2.64 4.72
N MET A 500 0.71 3.18 4.68
CA MET A 500 0.44 4.52 5.15
C MET A 500 0.43 4.64 6.67
N ILE A 501 -0.18 3.67 7.37
CA ILE A 501 -0.33 3.64 8.83
C ILE A 501 0.22 2.33 9.37
N TRP A 502 1.23 2.41 10.22
CA TRP A 502 1.81 1.25 10.91
C TRP A 502 1.29 1.17 12.34
N TYR A 503 0.96 -0.03 12.79
CA TYR A 503 0.38 -0.21 14.13
C TYR A 503 0.75 -1.56 14.76
N ASP A 504 0.52 -1.66 16.06
CA ASP A 504 0.44 -2.91 16.82
C ASP A 504 -0.90 -3.00 17.57
N ASN A 505 -0.98 -3.82 18.58
CA ASN A 505 -2.23 -4.01 19.33
C ASN A 505 -2.64 -2.80 20.21
N HIS A 506 -1.85 -1.72 20.34
CA HIS A 506 -2.13 -0.62 21.27
C HIS A 506 -1.66 0.76 20.83
N GLN A 507 -0.97 0.87 19.72
CA GLN A 507 -0.49 2.15 19.19
C GLN A 507 -0.43 2.12 17.67
N ALA A 508 -0.44 3.30 17.06
CA ALA A 508 -0.28 3.50 15.64
C ALA A 508 0.66 4.67 15.35
N VAL A 509 1.29 4.67 14.19
CA VAL A 509 2.13 5.76 13.69
C VAL A 509 1.78 6.12 12.26
N LYS A 510 1.79 7.41 11.97
CA LYS A 510 1.63 8.00 10.64
C LYS A 510 2.97 7.93 9.92
N SER A 511 3.03 7.31 8.73
CA SER A 511 4.24 7.37 7.89
C SER A 511 4.48 8.78 7.34
N ALA A 512 5.61 9.00 6.70
CA ALA A 512 5.88 10.25 5.98
C ALA A 512 4.87 10.46 4.83
N SER A 513 4.49 9.39 4.13
CA SER A 513 3.47 9.41 3.08
C SER A 513 2.09 9.82 3.63
N TYR A 514 1.71 9.38 4.84
CA TYR A 514 0.47 9.81 5.49
C TYR A 514 0.40 11.35 5.63
N GLU A 515 1.48 11.97 6.10
CA GLU A 515 1.51 13.43 6.30
C GLU A 515 1.40 14.20 4.98
N VAL A 516 2.01 13.66 3.91
CA VAL A 516 1.88 14.22 2.56
C VAL A 516 0.45 14.06 2.04
N GLN A 517 -0.10 12.84 2.08
CA GLN A 517 -1.47 12.57 1.61
C GLN A 517 -2.49 13.45 2.33
N LYS A 518 -2.38 13.55 3.65
CA LYS A 518 -3.25 14.42 4.46
C LYS A 518 -3.13 15.90 4.07
N LEU A 519 -1.91 16.39 3.85
CA LEU A 519 -1.71 17.79 3.50
C LEU A 519 -2.35 18.12 2.15
N PHE A 520 -2.27 17.21 1.18
CA PHE A 520 -2.90 17.38 -0.13
C PHE A 520 -4.42 17.24 -0.05
N SER A 521 -4.96 16.20 0.59
CA SER A 521 -6.41 15.95 0.65
C SER A 521 -7.16 17.09 1.33
N THR A 522 -6.65 17.57 2.48
CA THR A 522 -7.28 18.67 3.23
C THR A 522 -7.10 20.05 2.60
N ASN A 523 -6.32 20.16 1.51
CA ASN A 523 -6.04 21.40 0.79
C ASN A 523 -6.19 21.26 -0.74
N ALA A 524 -7.03 20.34 -1.22
CA ALA A 524 -7.18 20.07 -2.65
C ALA A 524 -7.57 21.35 -3.45
N GLY A 525 -8.57 22.08 -2.98
CA GLY A 525 -9.22 23.18 -3.71
C GLY A 525 -10.25 22.63 -4.72
N ASP A 526 -11.01 23.53 -5.32
CA ASP A 526 -12.08 23.20 -6.28
C ASP A 526 -11.64 23.42 -7.74
N GLU A 527 -10.58 24.21 -7.91
CA GLU A 527 -10.00 24.55 -9.23
C GLU A 527 -8.48 24.58 -9.18
N VAL A 528 -7.86 24.10 -10.25
CA VAL A 528 -6.46 24.36 -10.54
C VAL A 528 -6.32 25.63 -11.37
N LEU A 529 -5.39 26.48 -11.00
CA LEU A 529 -5.11 27.75 -11.67
C LEU A 529 -3.95 27.59 -12.65
N ALA A 530 -4.09 28.20 -13.84
CA ALA A 530 -3.01 28.18 -14.82
C ALA A 530 -1.75 28.81 -14.22
N SER A 531 -0.67 28.06 -14.22
CA SER A 531 0.60 28.49 -13.65
C SER A 531 1.79 27.99 -14.46
N THR A 532 2.88 28.72 -14.43
CA THR A 532 4.14 28.36 -15.08
C THR A 532 5.27 28.42 -14.06
N LEU A 533 6.18 27.46 -14.16
CA LEU A 533 7.43 27.43 -13.40
C LEU A 533 8.60 27.57 -14.38
N GLU A 534 9.44 28.59 -14.18
CA GLU A 534 10.74 28.71 -14.85
C GLU A 534 11.83 28.57 -13.79
N ALA A 535 12.67 27.54 -13.92
CA ALA A 535 13.78 27.29 -13.01
C ALA A 535 15.04 26.93 -13.83
N THR A 536 16.21 27.21 -13.27
CA THR A 536 17.46 26.74 -13.88
C THR A 536 17.58 25.23 -13.71
N PRO A 537 17.63 24.44 -14.80
CA PRO A 537 17.79 22.98 -14.66
C PRO A 537 19.05 22.63 -13.88
N ILE A 538 18.93 21.75 -12.95
CA ILE A 538 20.08 21.20 -12.23
C ILE A 538 20.66 20.08 -13.08
N ALA A 539 21.96 20.15 -13.40
CA ALA A 539 22.62 19.08 -14.14
C ALA A 539 22.66 17.83 -13.25
N SER A 540 21.96 16.79 -13.64
CA SER A 540 22.07 15.49 -13.00
C SER A 540 23.52 14.98 -13.09
N PRO A 541 24.09 14.44 -12.00
CA PRO A 541 25.44 13.92 -12.00
C PRO A 541 25.56 12.74 -12.99
N ASP A 542 26.76 12.54 -13.53
CA ASP A 542 27.07 11.35 -14.33
C ASP A 542 26.78 10.08 -13.51
N ILE A 543 26.44 8.98 -14.18
CA ILE A 543 26.36 7.67 -13.53
C ILE A 543 27.74 7.33 -12.96
N GLN A 544 27.77 7.09 -11.65
CA GLN A 544 29.00 6.73 -10.91
C GLN A 544 28.84 5.34 -10.31
N GLY A 545 29.95 4.72 -9.96
CA GLY A 545 29.96 3.46 -9.24
C GLY A 545 30.84 2.37 -9.85
N GLY A 546 31.07 1.33 -9.05
CA GLY A 546 31.81 0.13 -9.42
C GLY A 546 31.00 -0.80 -10.35
N ILE A 547 31.44 -2.05 -10.38
CA ILE A 547 30.84 -3.11 -11.20
C ILE A 547 30.41 -4.29 -10.34
N GLY A 548 29.63 -5.21 -10.93
CA GLY A 548 29.27 -6.45 -10.27
C GLY A 548 28.84 -7.56 -11.21
N LEU A 549 28.71 -8.73 -10.62
CA LEU A 549 28.24 -9.98 -11.22
C LEU A 549 27.09 -10.50 -10.36
N ALA A 550 26.01 -10.97 -10.96
CA ALA A 550 24.87 -11.46 -10.20
C ALA A 550 24.12 -12.59 -10.90
N THR A 551 23.31 -13.32 -10.13
CA THR A 551 22.39 -14.35 -10.66
C THR A 551 21.07 -14.31 -9.91
N TRP A 552 20.00 -14.73 -10.62
CA TRP A 552 18.66 -14.92 -10.08
C TRP A 552 18.18 -16.33 -10.47
N ASN A 553 17.93 -17.21 -9.50
CA ASN A 553 17.57 -18.61 -9.72
C ASN A 553 18.44 -19.35 -10.78
N THR A 554 19.72 -18.98 -10.89
CA THR A 554 20.64 -19.41 -11.94
C THR A 554 22.04 -19.64 -11.39
N ALA A 555 22.72 -20.64 -11.92
CA ALA A 555 24.14 -20.85 -11.77
C ALA A 555 24.88 -20.33 -13.01
N ALA A 556 25.92 -19.54 -12.82
CA ALA A 556 26.71 -18.96 -13.91
C ALA A 556 28.20 -18.90 -13.57
N THR A 557 29.01 -18.80 -14.63
CA THR A 557 30.46 -18.58 -14.54
C THR A 557 30.83 -17.32 -15.30
N TYR A 558 31.79 -16.56 -14.74
CA TYR A 558 32.26 -15.30 -15.31
C TYR A 558 33.79 -15.36 -15.46
N ASP A 559 34.30 -14.64 -16.46
CA ASP A 559 35.72 -14.62 -16.79
C ASP A 559 36.09 -13.31 -17.52
N ASP A 560 37.40 -13.05 -17.64
CA ASP A 560 37.96 -11.93 -18.41
C ASP A 560 37.29 -10.56 -18.10
N VAL A 561 37.11 -10.22 -16.78
CA VAL A 561 36.54 -8.93 -16.38
C VAL A 561 37.56 -7.83 -16.64
N LYS A 562 37.09 -6.73 -17.26
CA LYS A 562 37.92 -5.56 -17.52
C LYS A 562 37.12 -4.28 -17.48
N VAL A 563 37.63 -3.25 -16.78
CA VAL A 563 37.09 -1.89 -16.75
C VAL A 563 38.13 -0.91 -17.23
N THR A 564 37.77 -0.10 -18.21
CA THR A 564 38.65 0.88 -18.82
C THR A 564 37.99 2.27 -18.80
N ALA A 565 38.65 3.27 -18.24
CA ALA A 565 38.20 4.65 -18.27
C ALA A 565 38.15 5.23 -19.69
N ALA A 566 37.42 6.34 -19.89
CA ALA A 566 37.28 7.00 -21.20
C ALA A 566 38.65 7.45 -21.82
N ASP A 567 39.66 7.70 -21.00
CA ASP A 567 41.02 8.05 -21.47
C ASP A 567 41.86 6.81 -21.84
N GLY A 568 41.35 5.61 -21.71
CA GLY A 568 42.01 4.34 -21.97
C GLY A 568 42.78 3.77 -20.77
N THR A 569 42.73 4.41 -19.61
CA THR A 569 43.33 3.88 -18.39
C THR A 569 42.57 2.64 -17.91
N GLU A 570 43.28 1.53 -17.64
CA GLU A 570 42.69 0.35 -17.02
C GLU A 570 42.39 0.64 -15.53
N LEU A 571 41.10 0.61 -15.15
CA LEU A 571 40.66 0.84 -13.76
C LEU A 571 40.65 -0.47 -12.95
N PHE A 572 40.30 -1.58 -13.62
CA PHE A 572 40.21 -2.90 -13.00
C PHE A 572 40.34 -3.99 -14.06
N SER A 573 40.98 -5.11 -13.70
CA SER A 573 40.92 -6.34 -14.49
C SER A 573 41.09 -7.56 -13.60
N ASP A 574 40.36 -8.64 -13.91
CA ASP A 574 40.47 -9.93 -13.23
C ASP A 574 40.18 -11.08 -14.21
N ASP A 575 41.13 -11.98 -14.38
CA ASP A 575 41.01 -13.22 -15.12
C ASP A 575 40.81 -14.42 -14.18
N PHE A 576 40.58 -14.15 -12.89
CA PHE A 576 40.37 -15.13 -11.84
C PHE A 576 41.43 -16.23 -11.69
N SER A 577 42.58 -16.08 -12.32
CA SER A 577 43.66 -17.06 -12.28
C SER A 577 44.35 -17.15 -10.93
N THR A 578 44.25 -16.11 -10.12
CA THR A 578 44.81 -15.98 -8.76
C THR A 578 43.77 -15.95 -7.62
N GLY A 579 42.51 -16.07 -7.95
CA GLY A 579 41.40 -15.97 -6.98
C GLY A 579 40.52 -14.76 -7.27
N ALA A 580 39.65 -14.35 -6.34
CA ALA A 580 38.72 -13.24 -6.45
C ALA A 580 38.87 -12.24 -5.27
N ASP A 581 40.12 -11.94 -4.88
CA ASP A 581 40.42 -11.13 -3.67
C ASP A 581 39.90 -9.67 -3.79
N GLY A 582 39.62 -9.18 -5.01
CA GLY A 582 39.06 -7.84 -5.27
C GLY A 582 37.52 -7.76 -5.24
N TRP A 583 36.87 -8.88 -4.95
CA TRP A 583 35.43 -9.00 -5.00
C TRP A 583 34.79 -9.11 -3.63
N THR A 584 33.65 -8.46 -3.44
CA THR A 584 32.82 -8.50 -2.22
C THR A 584 31.51 -9.21 -2.51
N VAL A 585 31.29 -10.35 -1.83
CA VAL A 585 30.01 -11.10 -1.94
C VAL A 585 28.93 -10.39 -1.16
N GLY A 586 27.74 -10.23 -1.77
CA GLY A 586 26.57 -9.59 -1.21
C GLY A 586 25.27 -10.21 -1.70
N GLY A 587 24.14 -9.55 -1.41
CA GLY A 587 22.80 -10.06 -1.72
C GLY A 587 22.45 -11.28 -0.86
N ASN A 588 21.86 -12.31 -1.45
CA ASN A 588 21.43 -13.50 -0.72
C ASN A 588 22.64 -14.26 -0.11
N ALA A 589 22.61 -14.42 1.21
CA ALA A 589 23.67 -15.12 1.95
C ALA A 589 23.84 -16.61 1.58
N ALA A 590 22.86 -17.22 0.89
CA ALA A 590 22.94 -18.58 0.37
C ALA A 590 23.67 -18.67 -0.98
N GLY A 591 24.07 -17.53 -1.57
CA GLY A 591 24.89 -17.47 -2.79
C GLY A 591 26.22 -18.20 -2.60
N ALA A 592 26.59 -19.06 -3.56
CA ALA A 592 27.82 -19.88 -3.50
C ALA A 592 28.82 -19.43 -4.56
N TRP A 593 29.67 -18.48 -4.20
CA TRP A 593 30.71 -17.90 -5.06
C TRP A 593 32.07 -18.55 -4.84
N SER A 594 32.77 -18.86 -5.91
CA SER A 594 34.13 -19.39 -5.85
C SER A 594 34.92 -19.13 -7.14
N ALA A 595 36.19 -18.76 -6.99
CA ALA A 595 37.13 -18.65 -8.12
C ALA A 595 37.92 -19.95 -8.25
N ALA A 596 37.93 -20.54 -9.43
CA ALA A 596 38.68 -21.72 -9.77
C ALA A 596 38.92 -21.83 -11.30
N ASP A 597 40.09 -22.38 -11.69
CA ASP A 597 40.42 -22.66 -13.08
C ASP A 597 40.30 -21.43 -14.02
N GLY A 598 40.57 -20.23 -13.53
CA GLY A 598 40.51 -18.98 -14.30
C GLY A 598 39.08 -18.46 -14.51
N SER A 599 38.13 -18.84 -13.67
CA SER A 599 36.78 -18.32 -13.74
C SER A 599 36.16 -18.12 -12.35
N TYR A 600 35.20 -17.23 -12.23
CA TYR A 600 34.45 -16.95 -11.01
C TYR A 600 33.02 -17.45 -11.15
N SER A 601 32.64 -18.38 -10.31
CA SER A 601 31.40 -19.14 -10.44
C SER A 601 30.45 -18.87 -9.27
N GLN A 602 29.17 -18.65 -9.55
CA GLN A 602 28.06 -18.77 -8.62
C GLN A 602 27.28 -20.04 -8.94
N THR A 603 27.09 -20.96 -7.98
CA THR A 603 26.55 -22.30 -8.22
C THR A 603 25.22 -22.58 -7.52
N ALA A 604 24.79 -21.75 -6.59
CA ALA A 604 23.49 -21.91 -5.95
C ALA A 604 22.36 -21.39 -6.84
N LEU A 605 21.23 -22.09 -6.88
CA LEU A 605 20.01 -21.64 -7.54
C LEU A 605 19.17 -20.86 -6.51
N VAL A 606 19.57 -19.62 -6.29
CA VAL A 606 18.94 -18.68 -5.35
C VAL A 606 18.75 -17.34 -6.03
N GLU A 607 17.83 -16.57 -5.52
CA GLU A 607 17.58 -15.21 -5.98
C GLU A 607 18.62 -14.26 -5.39
N ASP A 608 18.92 -13.19 -6.13
CA ASP A 608 19.73 -12.06 -5.67
C ASP A 608 21.14 -12.45 -5.13
N ALA A 609 21.84 -13.37 -5.77
CA ALA A 609 23.24 -13.64 -5.43
C ALA A 609 24.15 -12.66 -6.17
N ARG A 610 24.87 -11.80 -5.44
CA ARG A 610 25.71 -10.71 -5.98
C ARG A 610 27.17 -10.83 -5.56
N SER A 611 28.07 -10.31 -6.40
CA SER A 611 29.47 -10.05 -6.05
C SER A 611 29.94 -8.78 -6.76
N THR A 612 30.46 -7.81 -6.03
CA THR A 612 30.78 -6.47 -6.52
C THR A 612 32.28 -6.16 -6.39
N ALA A 613 32.79 -5.30 -7.28
CA ALA A 613 34.18 -4.84 -7.29
C ALA A 613 34.29 -3.39 -7.78
N GLY A 614 35.38 -2.75 -7.54
CA GLY A 614 35.69 -1.40 -8.03
C GLY A 614 35.50 -0.30 -7.00
N SER A 615 35.29 0.93 -7.46
CA SER A 615 35.12 2.12 -6.61
C SER A 615 33.83 2.86 -6.98
N ALA A 616 33.14 3.38 -5.96
CA ALA A 616 31.96 4.24 -6.14
C ALA A 616 32.25 5.54 -6.92
N ASP A 617 33.54 5.94 -7.00
CA ASP A 617 33.95 7.17 -7.72
C ASP A 617 34.17 6.96 -9.23
N TRP A 618 33.99 5.75 -9.77
CA TRP A 618 34.19 5.53 -11.20
C TRP A 618 33.04 6.12 -12.01
N SER A 619 33.37 6.84 -13.07
CA SER A 619 32.43 7.36 -14.05
C SER A 619 33.02 7.29 -15.46
N ASN A 620 32.20 7.33 -16.49
CA ASN A 620 32.62 7.37 -17.88
C ASN A 620 33.62 6.24 -18.20
N TYR A 621 33.15 4.99 -18.19
CA TYR A 621 33.97 3.80 -18.36
C TYR A 621 33.33 2.75 -19.29
N THR A 622 34.18 1.85 -19.81
CA THR A 622 33.76 0.64 -20.49
C THR A 622 34.00 -0.56 -19.57
N TYR A 623 32.98 -1.38 -19.37
CA TYR A 623 33.01 -2.63 -18.62
C TYR A 623 32.84 -3.80 -19.59
N GLU A 624 33.77 -4.73 -19.62
CA GLU A 624 33.77 -5.94 -20.45
C GLU A 624 33.84 -7.17 -19.54
N VAL A 625 33.06 -8.22 -19.86
CA VAL A 625 33.06 -9.49 -19.14
C VAL A 625 32.54 -10.63 -20.00
N LYS A 626 33.08 -11.85 -19.81
CA LYS A 626 32.50 -13.07 -20.35
C LYS A 626 31.59 -13.74 -19.34
N ALA A 627 30.42 -14.18 -19.77
CA ALA A 627 29.45 -14.84 -18.91
C ALA A 627 28.90 -16.13 -19.56
N THR A 628 28.72 -17.18 -18.74
CA THR A 628 28.17 -18.48 -19.19
C THR A 628 27.14 -18.95 -18.16
N LYS A 629 25.90 -19.13 -18.57
CA LYS A 629 24.87 -19.83 -17.79
C LYS A 629 25.20 -21.32 -17.73
N THR A 630 25.26 -21.91 -16.53
CA THR A 630 25.55 -23.32 -16.33
C THR A 630 24.31 -24.14 -15.93
N ALA A 631 23.37 -23.56 -15.20
CA ALA A 631 22.09 -24.16 -14.80
C ALA A 631 21.10 -23.10 -14.35
N GLY A 632 19.84 -23.48 -14.14
CA GLY A 632 18.78 -22.61 -13.59
C GLY A 632 17.74 -22.18 -14.60
N SER A 633 16.67 -21.52 -14.13
CA SER A 633 15.54 -21.10 -14.96
C SER A 633 15.81 -19.81 -15.72
N GLU A 634 16.59 -18.88 -15.14
CA GLU A 634 16.88 -17.56 -15.74
C GLU A 634 18.25 -17.50 -16.41
N GLY A 635 18.62 -16.34 -16.89
CA GLY A 635 19.95 -16.06 -17.43
C GLY A 635 20.93 -15.62 -16.33
N PHE A 636 21.71 -14.58 -16.58
CA PHE A 636 22.66 -14.03 -15.63
C PHE A 636 22.60 -12.48 -15.66
N LEU A 637 23.17 -11.85 -14.63
CA LEU A 637 23.16 -10.42 -14.50
C LEU A 637 24.58 -9.86 -14.41
N VAL A 638 24.78 -8.66 -14.96
CA VAL A 638 25.98 -7.86 -14.78
C VAL A 638 25.61 -6.50 -14.22
N MET A 639 26.37 -5.99 -13.26
CA MET A 639 26.05 -4.75 -12.55
C MET A 639 27.04 -3.65 -12.93
N PHE A 640 26.56 -2.41 -13.00
CA PHE A 640 27.36 -1.23 -13.25
C PHE A 640 26.81 -0.07 -12.41
N GLY A 641 27.56 1.02 -12.28
CA GLY A 641 27.15 2.13 -11.43
C GLY A 641 26.83 1.69 -9.99
N VAL A 642 27.66 0.80 -9.42
CA VAL A 642 27.46 0.27 -8.06
C VAL A 642 28.02 1.26 -7.07
N GLU A 643 27.14 2.03 -6.43
CA GLU A 643 27.52 2.95 -5.36
C GLU A 643 27.47 2.25 -3.99
N GLY A 644 26.58 1.28 -3.80
CA GLY A 644 26.41 0.53 -2.57
C GLY A 644 25.67 -0.80 -2.74
N SER A 645 25.22 -1.38 -1.62
CA SER A 645 24.46 -2.64 -1.61
C SER A 645 23.05 -2.45 -2.20
N ASP A 646 22.51 -1.26 -2.11
CA ASP A 646 21.12 -0.94 -2.40
C ASP A 646 20.96 0.07 -3.55
N ASP A 647 22.11 0.61 -4.05
CA ASP A 647 22.15 1.62 -5.12
C ASP A 647 23.09 1.14 -6.23
N TYR A 648 22.49 0.70 -7.35
CA TYR A 648 23.20 0.14 -8.50
C TYR A 648 22.29 0.02 -9.72
N TYR A 649 22.91 -0.19 -10.89
CA TYR A 649 22.25 -0.70 -12.09
C TYR A 649 22.63 -2.14 -12.33
N TRP A 650 21.70 -2.94 -12.87
CA TRP A 650 22.06 -4.23 -13.43
C TRP A 650 21.41 -4.47 -14.78
N TRP A 651 22.14 -5.17 -15.62
CA TRP A 651 21.64 -5.70 -16.86
C TRP A 651 21.24 -7.15 -16.61
N ASN A 652 19.94 -7.40 -16.54
CA ASN A 652 19.33 -8.71 -16.37
C ASN A 652 19.16 -9.36 -17.74
N LEU A 653 20.04 -10.29 -18.11
CA LEU A 653 19.98 -11.02 -19.38
C LEU A 653 19.25 -12.35 -19.15
N GLY A 654 18.11 -12.53 -19.82
CA GLY A 654 17.27 -13.73 -19.70
C GLY A 654 16.57 -13.84 -18.35
N GLY A 655 16.03 -12.76 -17.85
CA GLY A 655 15.16 -12.74 -16.68
C GLY A 655 13.78 -13.35 -16.97
N TRP A 656 12.90 -13.37 -15.95
CA TRP A 656 11.52 -13.87 -16.01
C TRP A 656 11.42 -15.25 -16.70
N ASN A 657 12.13 -16.22 -16.13
CA ASN A 657 12.25 -17.58 -16.70
C ASN A 657 12.87 -17.60 -18.10
N ASN A 658 13.83 -16.74 -18.36
CA ASN A 658 14.56 -16.60 -19.61
C ASN A 658 13.66 -16.21 -20.80
N THR A 659 12.69 -15.37 -20.58
CA THR A 659 11.76 -14.86 -21.60
C THR A 659 12.08 -13.44 -22.05
N THR A 660 12.66 -12.62 -21.17
CA THR A 660 12.93 -11.20 -21.42
C THR A 660 14.29 -10.81 -20.85
N SER A 661 14.93 -9.80 -21.42
CA SER A 661 16.07 -9.13 -20.81
C SER A 661 15.74 -7.67 -20.51
N ALA A 662 16.30 -7.12 -19.43
CA ALA A 662 16.01 -5.77 -18.99
C ALA A 662 17.24 -5.07 -18.41
N VAL A 663 17.22 -3.75 -18.44
CA VAL A 663 18.07 -2.93 -17.57
C VAL A 663 17.20 -2.41 -16.44
N GLU A 664 17.66 -2.66 -15.22
CA GLU A 664 16.95 -2.28 -14.01
C GLU A 664 17.86 -1.41 -13.14
N LYS A 665 17.29 -0.43 -12.43
CA LYS A 665 17.97 0.42 -11.45
C LYS A 665 17.46 0.09 -10.06
N ALA A 666 18.36 -0.06 -9.11
CA ALA A 666 18.04 -0.12 -7.70
C ALA A 666 18.40 1.21 -7.04
N GLY A 667 17.47 1.78 -6.30
CA GLY A 667 17.65 2.96 -5.46
C GLY A 667 17.10 2.68 -4.06
N ASN A 668 17.88 2.84 -3.02
CA ASN A 668 17.51 2.46 -1.64
C ASN A 668 16.90 1.05 -1.53
N GLY A 669 17.40 0.10 -2.35
CA GLY A 669 16.93 -1.28 -2.38
C GLY A 669 15.71 -1.55 -3.26
N ALA A 670 14.94 -0.54 -3.65
CA ALA A 670 13.83 -0.66 -4.59
C ALA A 670 14.34 -0.75 -6.04
N LYS A 671 13.76 -1.66 -6.83
CA LYS A 671 14.17 -1.89 -8.22
C LYS A 671 13.09 -1.42 -9.17
N SER A 672 13.52 -0.69 -10.22
CA SER A 672 12.67 -0.28 -11.34
C SER A 672 13.28 -0.72 -12.67
N THR A 673 12.45 -1.13 -13.61
CA THR A 673 12.87 -1.47 -14.97
C THR A 673 12.96 -0.19 -15.80
N LEU A 674 14.15 0.11 -16.33
CA LEU A 674 14.38 1.27 -17.19
C LEU A 674 14.08 0.95 -18.66
N LEU A 675 14.35 -0.27 -19.09
CA LEU A 675 14.02 -0.74 -20.44
C LEU A 675 14.01 -2.27 -20.52
N ASN A 676 13.22 -2.80 -21.45
CA ASN A 676 13.21 -4.20 -21.83
C ASN A 676 13.80 -4.40 -23.24
N HIS A 677 14.41 -5.56 -23.48
CA HIS A 677 14.86 -5.97 -24.80
C HIS A 677 14.85 -7.49 -24.97
N ASP A 678 14.77 -7.96 -26.23
CA ASP A 678 14.68 -9.39 -26.54
C ASP A 678 16.07 -10.03 -26.60
N THR A 679 16.46 -10.75 -25.56
CA THR A 679 17.66 -11.61 -25.56
C THR A 679 17.42 -12.82 -24.66
N VAL A 680 17.52 -14.04 -25.25
CA VAL A 680 17.38 -15.30 -24.53
C VAL A 680 18.78 -15.89 -24.32
N ILE A 681 19.07 -16.39 -23.12
CA ILE A 681 20.39 -16.94 -22.76
C ILE A 681 20.40 -18.47 -22.84
N GLU A 682 21.24 -18.98 -23.71
CA GLU A 682 21.46 -20.42 -23.90
C GLU A 682 22.38 -21.01 -22.82
N THR A 683 21.96 -22.11 -22.19
CA THR A 683 22.80 -22.81 -21.19
C THR A 683 24.03 -23.42 -21.87
N GLY A 684 25.20 -23.18 -21.29
CA GLY A 684 26.50 -23.69 -21.78
C GLY A 684 27.13 -22.85 -22.90
N ARG A 685 26.50 -21.76 -23.34
CA ARG A 685 27.08 -20.80 -24.27
C ARG A 685 27.73 -19.67 -23.49
N THR A 686 28.95 -19.29 -23.88
CA THR A 686 29.65 -18.12 -23.40
C THR A 686 29.27 -16.89 -24.24
N TYR A 687 28.99 -15.79 -23.60
CA TYR A 687 28.68 -14.52 -24.20
C TYR A 687 29.74 -13.49 -23.85
N ASP A 688 30.18 -12.70 -24.82
CA ASP A 688 31.00 -11.50 -24.63
C ASP A 688 30.07 -10.33 -24.39
N LEU A 689 30.12 -9.76 -23.17
CA LEU A 689 29.30 -8.63 -22.76
C LEU A 689 30.15 -7.38 -22.66
N LYS A 690 29.61 -6.24 -23.12
CA LYS A 690 30.23 -4.94 -22.94
C LYS A 690 29.16 -3.90 -22.58
N ILE A 691 29.48 -3.06 -21.60
CA ILE A 691 28.68 -1.91 -21.17
C ILE A 691 29.57 -0.66 -21.32
N GLU A 692 29.09 0.34 -22.01
CA GLU A 692 29.68 1.66 -22.10
C GLU A 692 28.83 2.64 -21.31
N VAL A 693 29.44 3.32 -20.31
CA VAL A 693 28.83 4.35 -19.48
C VAL A 693 29.48 5.69 -19.85
N GLU A 694 28.71 6.59 -20.45
CA GLU A 694 29.14 7.94 -20.88
C GLU A 694 28.15 8.98 -20.36
N GLY A 695 28.52 9.71 -19.29
CA GLY A 695 27.62 10.61 -18.59
C GLY A 695 26.45 9.83 -18.00
N ARG A 696 25.26 10.09 -18.48
CA ARG A 696 24.03 9.36 -18.11
C ARG A 696 23.56 8.38 -19.21
N THR A 697 24.33 8.27 -20.31
CA THR A 697 24.02 7.34 -21.40
C THR A 697 24.72 6.01 -21.18
N VAL A 698 23.97 4.93 -21.28
CA VAL A 698 24.48 3.56 -21.16
C VAL A 698 24.16 2.79 -22.44
N THR A 699 25.18 2.13 -22.97
CA THR A 699 25.04 1.27 -24.15
C THR A 699 25.54 -0.14 -23.84
N GLY A 700 24.70 -1.15 -24.06
CA GLY A 700 25.04 -2.56 -23.85
C GLY A 700 25.22 -3.34 -25.14
N TYR A 701 26.18 -4.25 -25.16
CA TYR A 701 26.49 -5.10 -26.32
C TYR A 701 26.61 -6.56 -25.90
N VAL A 702 26.04 -7.45 -26.73
CA VAL A 702 26.19 -8.93 -26.64
C VAL A 702 26.92 -9.42 -27.88
N ASP A 703 28.05 -10.11 -27.71
CA ASP A 703 28.88 -10.63 -28.83
C ASP A 703 29.24 -9.53 -29.86
N GLY A 704 29.44 -8.30 -29.41
CA GLY A 704 29.77 -7.15 -30.24
C GLY A 704 28.58 -6.50 -30.96
N VAL A 705 27.35 -7.00 -30.74
CA VAL A 705 26.13 -6.42 -31.32
C VAL A 705 25.44 -5.58 -30.22
N GLN A 706 25.10 -4.34 -30.52
CA GLN A 706 24.38 -3.46 -29.61
C GLN A 706 23.01 -4.09 -29.27
N ALA A 707 22.77 -4.31 -28.00
CA ALA A 707 21.50 -4.81 -27.46
C ALA A 707 20.56 -3.67 -27.07
N PHE A 708 21.11 -2.63 -26.44
CA PHE A 708 20.35 -1.44 -26.04
C PHE A 708 21.23 -0.19 -25.97
N THR A 709 20.59 0.95 -25.94
CA THR A 709 21.13 2.21 -25.46
C THR A 709 19.99 3.00 -24.80
N PHE A 710 20.28 3.63 -23.67
CA PHE A 710 19.34 4.54 -23.01
C PHE A 710 20.09 5.67 -22.33
N GLU A 711 19.40 6.76 -22.08
CA GLU A 711 19.84 7.84 -21.21
C GLU A 711 19.02 7.72 -19.91
N ASP A 712 19.70 7.57 -18.77
CA ASP A 712 19.03 7.63 -17.46
C ASP A 712 18.66 9.09 -17.18
N LYS A 713 17.46 9.46 -17.60
CA LYS A 713 16.89 10.77 -17.34
C LYS A 713 16.34 10.78 -15.92
N GLU A 714 17.19 10.91 -14.92
CA GLU A 714 16.72 11.38 -13.63
C GLU A 714 16.34 12.85 -13.76
N ALA A 715 15.10 13.09 -14.13
CA ALA A 715 14.54 14.41 -14.06
C ALA A 715 13.95 14.64 -12.67
N VAL A 716 14.80 14.82 -11.66
CA VAL A 716 14.39 15.58 -10.48
C VAL A 716 14.46 17.05 -10.88
N GLU A 717 13.29 17.62 -11.17
CA GLU A 717 13.20 19.03 -11.50
C GLU A 717 13.65 19.89 -10.30
N PRO A 718 14.11 21.11 -10.50
CA PRO A 718 14.48 22.01 -9.41
C PRO A 718 13.34 22.19 -8.40
N LEU A 719 12.12 22.32 -8.90
CA LEU A 719 10.88 22.42 -8.12
C LEU A 719 9.74 21.72 -8.87
N TYR A 720 8.73 21.28 -8.12
CA TYR A 720 7.40 20.91 -8.66
C TYR A 720 6.35 21.81 -8.03
N GLN A 721 5.31 22.16 -8.77
CA GLN A 721 4.29 23.05 -8.23
C GLN A 721 2.91 22.81 -8.85
N VAL A 722 1.91 23.20 -8.09
CA VAL A 722 0.53 23.40 -8.54
C VAL A 722 -0.10 24.50 -7.71
N VAL A 723 -1.04 25.22 -8.29
CA VAL A 723 -1.78 26.27 -7.59
C VAL A 723 -3.26 25.97 -7.68
N THR A 724 -3.93 25.95 -6.53
CA THR A 724 -5.36 25.64 -6.46
C THR A 724 -6.13 26.80 -5.82
N ARG A 725 -7.44 26.87 -6.09
CA ARG A 725 -8.35 27.84 -5.48
C ARG A 725 -9.54 27.11 -4.89
N ASN A 726 -9.95 27.55 -3.70
CA ASN A 726 -11.24 27.19 -3.15
C ASN A 726 -12.30 28.21 -3.61
N GLU A 727 -13.33 27.77 -4.32
CA GLU A 727 -14.35 28.66 -4.92
C GLU A 727 -15.20 29.39 -3.86
N ASP A 728 -15.53 28.75 -2.75
CA ASP A 728 -16.38 29.32 -1.70
C ASP A 728 -15.68 30.46 -0.95
N THR A 729 -14.41 30.28 -0.63
CA THR A 729 -13.62 31.23 0.17
C THR A 729 -12.81 32.20 -0.69
N GLY A 730 -12.47 31.79 -1.94
CA GLY A 730 -11.55 32.48 -2.83
C GLY A 730 -10.09 32.40 -2.35
N GLU A 731 -9.77 31.49 -1.43
CA GLU A 731 -8.42 31.24 -0.97
C GLU A 731 -7.61 30.56 -2.09
N VAL A 732 -6.36 31.01 -2.28
CA VAL A 732 -5.43 30.49 -3.26
C VAL A 732 -4.30 29.78 -2.55
N THR A 733 -4.06 28.52 -2.84
CA THR A 733 -3.00 27.71 -2.24
C THR A 733 -1.94 27.38 -3.30
N LEU A 734 -0.75 27.90 -3.12
CA LEU A 734 0.45 27.53 -3.87
C LEU A 734 1.13 26.35 -3.17
N LYS A 735 1.23 25.22 -3.84
CA LYS A 735 1.86 23.99 -3.35
C LYS A 735 3.17 23.79 -4.10
N VAL A 736 4.28 23.74 -3.39
CA VAL A 736 5.63 23.63 -3.98
C VAL A 736 6.39 22.52 -3.30
N VAL A 737 7.02 21.67 -4.10
CA VAL A 737 7.92 20.60 -3.68
C VAL A 737 9.34 20.94 -4.11
N ASN A 738 10.25 21.08 -3.15
CA ASN A 738 11.67 21.21 -3.38
C ASN A 738 12.37 19.87 -3.06
N ALA A 739 12.77 19.15 -4.11
CA ALA A 739 13.48 17.87 -3.96
C ALA A 739 15.02 18.04 -3.97
N GLN A 740 15.53 19.27 -3.82
CA GLN A 740 16.96 19.57 -3.85
C GLN A 740 17.55 19.64 -2.45
N SER A 741 18.87 19.42 -2.35
CA SER A 741 19.64 19.56 -1.12
C SER A 741 19.90 21.02 -0.72
N GLU A 742 19.52 21.97 -1.56
CA GLU A 742 19.70 23.41 -1.35
C GLU A 742 18.34 24.09 -1.36
N ALA A 743 18.23 25.18 -0.63
CA ALA A 743 17.05 26.02 -0.68
C ALA A 743 16.96 26.74 -2.04
N VAL A 744 15.73 26.89 -2.56
CA VAL A 744 15.49 27.54 -3.86
C VAL A 744 14.75 28.85 -3.67
N ALA A 745 15.43 29.97 -3.94
CA ALA A 745 14.83 31.30 -3.92
C ALA A 745 13.95 31.47 -5.16
N THR A 746 12.65 31.72 -4.99
CA THR A 746 11.68 31.76 -6.08
C THR A 746 10.88 33.04 -6.07
N ASP A 747 10.86 33.76 -7.19
CA ASP A 747 9.97 34.88 -7.42
C ASP A 747 8.58 34.39 -7.80
N VAL A 748 7.56 34.82 -7.05
CA VAL A 748 6.16 34.45 -7.27
C VAL A 748 5.39 35.69 -7.71
N GLU A 749 4.71 35.60 -8.87
CA GLU A 749 3.85 36.64 -9.44
C GLU A 749 2.45 36.05 -9.67
N ILE A 750 1.43 36.62 -9.02
CA ILE A 750 0.04 36.16 -9.11
C ILE A 750 -0.80 37.27 -9.74
N GLU A 751 -1.23 37.06 -10.98
CA GLU A 751 -2.04 38.00 -11.73
C GLU A 751 -3.52 37.88 -11.39
N GLY A 752 -4.28 38.94 -11.40
CA GLY A 752 -5.73 38.96 -11.19
C GLY A 752 -6.16 39.63 -9.88
N GLN A 753 -7.01 38.96 -9.10
CA GLN A 753 -7.58 39.50 -7.86
C GLN A 753 -6.51 39.81 -6.81
N SER A 754 -6.66 40.96 -6.09
CA SER A 754 -5.74 41.32 -4.99
C SER A 754 -5.84 40.38 -3.80
N LEU A 755 -4.72 39.86 -3.38
CA LEU A 755 -4.54 38.98 -2.22
C LEU A 755 -4.01 39.76 -1.02
N ARG A 756 -4.21 39.25 0.19
CA ARG A 756 -3.66 39.82 1.42
C ARG A 756 -2.15 39.60 1.46
N SER A 757 -1.44 40.53 2.09
CA SER A 757 0.01 40.40 2.27
C SER A 757 0.43 39.48 3.44
N THR A 758 -0.51 38.71 3.99
CA THR A 758 -0.27 37.72 5.05
C THR A 758 -0.84 36.42 4.57
N ALA A 759 -0.04 35.38 4.62
CA ALA A 759 -0.42 34.03 4.26
C ALA A 759 -0.19 33.06 5.43
N GLU A 760 -0.94 31.97 5.43
CA GLU A 760 -0.62 30.77 6.20
C GLU A 760 0.34 29.91 5.37
N VAL A 761 1.45 29.51 5.99
CA VAL A 761 2.46 28.66 5.35
C VAL A 761 2.61 27.40 6.15
N THR A 762 2.39 26.26 5.51
CA THR A 762 2.59 24.93 6.10
C THR A 762 3.73 24.26 5.36
N THR A 763 4.74 23.80 6.09
CA THR A 763 5.92 23.13 5.53
C THR A 763 6.15 21.80 6.23
N ILE A 764 6.45 20.76 5.44
CA ILE A 764 7.05 19.51 5.90
C ILE A 764 8.45 19.46 5.28
N ALA A 765 9.48 19.30 6.09
CA ALA A 765 10.87 19.19 5.63
C ALA A 765 11.65 18.22 6.49
N CYS A 766 12.41 17.35 5.89
CA CYS A 766 13.33 16.43 6.56
C CYS A 766 14.44 15.99 5.59
N GLU A 767 15.51 15.42 6.12
CA GLU A 767 16.51 14.75 5.26
C GLU A 767 15.88 13.52 4.57
N PRO A 768 16.33 13.13 3.37
CA PRO A 768 15.75 12.05 2.58
C PRO A 768 15.52 10.72 3.32
N GLY A 769 16.39 10.38 4.26
CA GLY A 769 16.30 9.14 5.05
C GLY A 769 15.43 9.20 6.31
N CYS A 770 14.75 10.32 6.59
CA CYS A 770 13.82 10.40 7.72
C CYS A 770 12.64 9.43 7.52
N ASP A 771 12.20 8.81 8.62
CA ASP A 771 11.03 7.95 8.67
C ASP A 771 10.36 8.05 10.05
N ASN A 772 9.04 7.94 10.08
CA ASN A 772 8.25 7.88 11.31
C ASN A 772 8.06 6.42 11.72
N LEU A 773 8.71 6.02 12.80
CA LEU A 773 8.73 4.62 13.25
C LEU A 773 7.85 4.43 14.49
N LEU A 774 7.14 3.30 14.55
CA LEU A 774 6.28 2.95 15.68
C LEU A 774 7.07 2.94 17.00
N GLY A 775 6.51 3.59 18.04
CA GLY A 775 7.14 3.69 19.36
C GLY A 775 8.29 4.69 19.46
N GLN A 776 8.54 5.50 18.43
CA GLN A 776 9.51 6.59 18.41
C GLN A 776 8.83 7.95 18.28
N ASP A 777 9.57 9.02 18.59
CA ASP A 777 9.08 10.39 18.36
C ASP A 777 8.96 10.63 16.85
N GLN A 778 7.83 11.22 16.43
CA GLN A 778 7.58 11.57 15.04
C GLN A 778 8.59 12.65 14.59
N VAL A 779 9.26 12.43 13.47
CA VAL A 779 10.27 13.35 12.91
C VAL A 779 9.81 14.03 11.62
N VAL A 780 8.90 13.41 10.89
CA VAL A 780 8.24 13.99 9.70
C VAL A 780 6.83 14.41 10.10
N TYR A 781 6.57 15.72 10.10
CA TYR A 781 5.28 16.31 10.47
C TYR A 781 5.16 17.73 9.91
N PRO A 782 3.93 18.23 9.64
CA PRO A 782 3.72 19.58 9.15
C PRO A 782 3.96 20.63 10.26
N ALA A 783 4.59 21.75 9.88
CA ALA A 783 4.73 22.95 10.69
C ALA A 783 4.03 24.11 10.01
N THR A 784 3.11 24.78 10.71
CA THR A 784 2.32 25.88 10.16
C THR A 784 2.66 27.20 10.86
N GLU A 785 2.86 28.26 10.07
CA GLU A 785 3.10 29.61 10.58
C GLU A 785 2.38 30.69 9.74
N GLU A 786 2.17 31.88 10.34
CA GLU A 786 1.68 33.05 9.63
C GLU A 786 2.85 33.89 9.13
N VAL A 787 2.99 34.04 7.82
CA VAL A 787 4.06 34.81 7.16
C VAL A 787 3.51 36.10 6.59
N LYS A 788 4.23 37.21 6.79
CA LYS A 788 3.89 38.55 6.29
C LYS A 788 4.81 38.96 5.15
N GLY A 789 4.28 39.80 4.25
CA GLY A 789 5.04 40.31 3.12
C GLY A 789 4.82 39.51 1.84
N LEU A 790 3.99 38.48 1.91
CA LEU A 790 3.51 37.74 0.73
C LEU A 790 2.35 38.51 0.08
N GLY A 791 1.70 37.97 -0.92
CA GLY A 791 0.58 38.62 -1.63
C GLY A 791 0.64 38.32 -3.11
N ASN A 792 0.41 39.30 -3.99
CA ASN A 792 0.44 39.09 -5.44
C ASN A 792 1.85 39.04 -6.04
N GLU A 793 2.85 39.63 -5.35
CA GLU A 793 4.26 39.59 -5.79
C GLU A 793 5.15 39.44 -4.56
N PHE A 794 5.98 38.40 -4.52
CA PHE A 794 6.93 38.15 -3.45
C PHE A 794 8.03 37.17 -3.87
N THR A 795 9.14 37.18 -3.14
CA THR A 795 10.17 36.15 -3.22
C THR A 795 10.07 35.26 -1.99
N TYR A 796 10.08 33.93 -2.18
CA TYR A 796 10.06 32.93 -1.10
C TYR A 796 11.23 31.96 -1.30
N GLU A 797 11.86 31.58 -0.20
CA GLU A 797 12.95 30.59 -0.18
C GLU A 797 12.38 29.25 0.28
N PHE A 798 12.17 28.32 -0.66
CA PHE A 798 11.70 26.96 -0.36
C PHE A 798 12.84 26.13 0.23
N GLU A 799 12.63 25.59 1.43
CA GLU A 799 13.64 24.82 2.17
C GLU A 799 14.09 23.58 1.39
N PRO A 800 15.32 23.07 1.64
CA PRO A 800 15.77 21.79 1.07
C PRO A 800 14.83 20.66 1.44
N TYR A 801 14.61 19.72 0.51
CA TYR A 801 13.81 18.51 0.72
C TYR A 801 12.48 18.80 1.43
N SER A 802 11.68 19.71 0.88
CA SER A 802 10.46 20.18 1.51
C SER A 802 9.23 20.14 0.61
N VAL A 803 8.08 20.03 1.26
CA VAL A 803 6.75 20.31 0.71
C VAL A 803 6.21 21.53 1.43
N THR A 804 5.92 22.61 0.69
CA THR A 804 5.45 23.88 1.24
C THR A 804 4.13 24.31 0.61
N PHE A 805 3.12 24.56 1.44
CA PHE A 805 1.83 25.11 1.03
C PHE A 805 1.72 26.53 1.52
N ILE A 806 1.47 27.49 0.60
CA ILE A 806 1.28 28.91 0.90
C ILE A 806 -0.17 29.27 0.58
N THR A 807 -1.01 29.46 1.61
CA THR A 807 -2.42 29.79 1.45
C THR A 807 -2.64 31.29 1.61
N LEU A 808 -3.07 31.93 0.52
CA LEU A 808 -3.30 33.35 0.39
C LEU A 808 -4.81 33.66 0.35
N LYS A 809 -5.27 34.59 1.19
CA LYS A 809 -6.66 35.00 1.27
C LYS A 809 -6.97 36.20 0.38
N PRO A 810 -8.14 36.25 -0.27
CA PRO A 810 -8.51 37.43 -1.05
C PRO A 810 -8.63 38.68 -0.18
N GLN A 811 -8.26 39.82 -0.75
CA GLN A 811 -8.49 41.10 -0.10
C GLN A 811 -10.00 41.41 -0.13
N GLY A 812 -10.67 41.42 1.02
CA GLY A 812 -12.11 41.66 1.08
C GLY A 812 -12.50 42.96 0.34
N ARG A 813 -13.54 42.91 -0.47
CA ARG A 813 -14.18 44.14 -0.98
C ARG A 813 -14.78 44.87 0.24
N HIS A 814 -14.27 46.07 0.52
CA HIS A 814 -14.84 46.99 1.52
C HIS A 814 -16.23 47.50 1.12
#